data_e1765639a4dc6ab3972a3353e4989990
#
_entry.id   e1765639a4dc6ab3972a3353e4989990
#
_cell.length_a   1.000
_cell.length_b   1.000
_cell.length_c   1.000
_cell.angle_alpha   90.00
_cell.angle_beta   90.00
_cell.angle_gamma   90.00
#
_symmetry.space_group_name_H-M   'P 1'
#
loop_
_entity.id
_entity.type
_entity.pdbx_description
1 polymer ?
#
loop_
_entity_poly.entity_id
_entity_poly.type
_entity_poly.pdbx_seq_one_letter_code
_entity_poly.pdbx_strand_id
1 'polypeptide(L)'
;MDSTDEATGGSGNAAALAAAVLDEEAARQAAQARAKEQVIFPDDMLPGVESAPVSLVEAFAKGGARMFVILGLLISFDQLTLNAVQMITPELRSTFHISKGTAVFIGTASGLFYALGAIPLGWLADRVKRVPIVVVTGLLGAGFTMLAGGSLSAFMFFWCICFAGVTRANDIAVHPSLIADNYPIGVRARMSAIMNLGTQVLGNLSPILVGLVATFFNHRYGGNEGWRWAFVVLGVPAALVAAAAFIIKEPPRGQYEKDDVLGEVIEDEHPAQPSMEAAFTRLKKIKTIRTSIAAFAALGFGLFALGSLQVLYLNDELHVTNILHRGVVLSIAGWVAVPFLYPVGAYFDRTYRKNPAKALVIVGALIMPSALFTPLQVSTHSVVWFVIFGIPQAVLTACAFAMVTPVLQAVCPYRLRGLGTAMGVMYVVFIGGFAGGILADFFTNQFGTRRAVLILGIPSSIIGGLLLMNGARSIRHDLSLVVEELLEEQEEQRKRAQEGARTPVLQLANIDFSYGTVQVLFDVNFEIHRGECVALLGTNGAGKSTILRVASGLEVPERGVVRLNGRNITYVAPESRARMGIVQLPGGKGVFPSLTIAQNLAISARLNGGSRAEIDQRVDDMLTLFPELDERKKQPARSLSGGQQQMLALARVLMHDPEILLIDELSLGLAPVVVSRLLELVDTLKERGQTMLIVEQSLNVALAIADRAIFLEKGEVRFEGPALDLLERDDLARAVFFGTEGG
;
A
#
# COMPACT_ATOMS: atom_id res chain seq x y z
N MET A 1 -39.14 -4.07 -70.02
CA MET A 1 -38.67 -5.40 -69.65
C MET A 1 -37.16 -5.31 -69.52
N ASP A 2 -36.47 -5.34 -68.46
CA ASP A 2 -36.76 -5.49 -67.01
C ASP A 2 -35.70 -4.65 -66.29
N SER A 3 -36.11 -3.91 -65.32
CA SER A 3 -35.26 -3.19 -64.39
C SER A 3 -35.79 -3.47 -62.97
N THR A 4 -35.37 -4.59 -62.43
CA THR A 4 -35.53 -4.87 -60.99
C THR A 4 -34.58 -6.03 -60.61
N ASP A 5 -33.37 -5.68 -60.12
CA ASP A 5 -32.56 -6.59 -59.31
C ASP A 5 -31.26 -5.87 -58.84
N GLU A 6 -31.36 -4.83 -57.96
CA GLU A 6 -30.18 -4.28 -57.28
C GLU A 6 -30.48 -3.76 -55.86
N ALA A 7 -31.41 -4.38 -55.14
CA ALA A 7 -31.76 -3.90 -53.80
C ALA A 7 -31.66 -4.95 -52.67
N THR A 8 -31.04 -6.11 -52.87
CA THR A 8 -30.99 -7.16 -51.84
C THR A 8 -29.60 -7.53 -51.34
N GLY A 9 -28.51 -6.86 -51.79
CA GLY A 9 -27.11 -7.17 -51.40
C GLY A 9 -26.64 -6.48 -50.10
N GLY A 10 -27.31 -5.40 -49.66
CA GLY A 10 -26.80 -4.58 -48.54
C GLY A 10 -27.17 -5.08 -47.14
N SER A 11 -28.31 -5.76 -46.98
CA SER A 11 -28.74 -6.17 -45.63
C SER A 11 -28.07 -7.44 -45.10
N GLY A 12 -27.58 -8.31 -46.01
CA GLY A 12 -26.87 -9.53 -45.63
C GLY A 12 -25.47 -9.26 -45.06
N ASN A 13 -24.78 -8.25 -45.57
CA ASN A 13 -23.43 -7.90 -45.12
C ASN A 13 -23.44 -7.18 -43.77
N ALA A 14 -24.43 -6.33 -43.50
CA ALA A 14 -24.58 -5.66 -42.20
C ALA A 14 -24.95 -6.65 -41.08
N ALA A 15 -25.83 -7.61 -41.37
CA ALA A 15 -26.16 -8.66 -40.41
C ALA A 15 -25.02 -9.63 -40.14
N ALA A 16 -24.18 -9.95 -41.12
CA ALA A 16 -23.02 -10.79 -40.97
C ALA A 16 -21.90 -10.04 -40.16
N LEU A 17 -21.73 -8.74 -40.38
CA LEU A 17 -20.80 -7.92 -39.63
C LEU A 17 -21.25 -7.75 -38.17
N ALA A 18 -22.53 -7.53 -37.92
CA ALA A 18 -23.10 -7.46 -36.58
C ALA A 18 -22.98 -8.80 -35.81
N ALA A 19 -23.21 -9.94 -36.50
CA ALA A 19 -23.00 -11.26 -35.91
C ALA A 19 -21.52 -11.52 -35.59
N ALA A 20 -20.57 -11.09 -36.43
CA ALA A 20 -19.16 -11.24 -36.18
C ALA A 20 -18.66 -10.37 -34.99
N VAL A 21 -19.21 -9.15 -34.83
CA VAL A 21 -18.93 -8.28 -33.68
C VAL A 21 -19.49 -8.86 -32.38
N LEU A 22 -20.72 -9.42 -32.40
CA LEU A 22 -21.32 -10.08 -31.26
C LEU A 22 -20.57 -11.37 -30.84
N ASP A 23 -20.07 -12.15 -31.82
CA ASP A 23 -19.22 -13.32 -31.56
C ASP A 23 -17.87 -12.93 -30.98
N GLU A 24 -17.28 -11.81 -31.43
CA GLU A 24 -16.03 -11.29 -30.87
C GLU A 24 -16.20 -10.74 -29.45
N GLU A 25 -17.30 -10.05 -29.15
CA GLU A 25 -17.65 -9.63 -27.81
C GLU A 25 -17.93 -10.81 -26.87
N ALA A 26 -18.67 -11.82 -27.35
CA ALA A 26 -18.91 -13.05 -26.60
C ALA A 26 -17.63 -13.83 -26.33
N ALA A 27 -16.71 -13.88 -27.30
CA ALA A 27 -15.38 -14.48 -27.15
C ALA A 27 -14.51 -13.69 -26.15
N ARG A 28 -14.55 -12.36 -26.17
CA ARG A 28 -13.89 -11.49 -25.18
C ARG A 28 -14.46 -11.69 -23.76
N GLN A 29 -15.76 -11.71 -23.61
CA GLN A 29 -16.42 -11.96 -22.33
C GLN A 29 -16.13 -13.38 -21.80
N ALA A 30 -16.10 -14.39 -22.68
CA ALA A 30 -15.70 -15.75 -22.32
C ALA A 30 -14.22 -15.85 -21.93
N ALA A 31 -13.33 -15.12 -22.62
CA ALA A 31 -11.92 -15.04 -22.26
C ALA A 31 -11.71 -14.32 -20.91
N GLN A 32 -12.43 -13.23 -20.65
CA GLN A 32 -12.42 -12.53 -19.37
C GLN A 32 -13.00 -13.40 -18.25
N ALA A 33 -14.09 -14.14 -18.50
CA ALA A 33 -14.65 -15.08 -17.55
C ALA A 33 -13.69 -16.22 -17.22
N ARG A 34 -12.98 -16.76 -18.22
CA ARG A 34 -11.92 -17.78 -18.03
C ARG A 34 -10.72 -17.23 -17.28
N ALA A 35 -10.31 -15.99 -17.55
CA ALA A 35 -9.26 -15.30 -16.78
C ALA A 35 -9.68 -15.08 -15.31
N LYS A 36 -10.96 -14.81 -15.05
CA LYS A 36 -11.54 -14.69 -13.69
C LYS A 36 -11.57 -16.03 -12.93
N GLU A 37 -11.65 -17.15 -13.63
CA GLU A 37 -11.60 -18.50 -13.03
C GLU A 37 -10.18 -19.01 -12.78
N GLN A 38 -9.18 -18.56 -13.54
CA GLN A 38 -7.79 -18.91 -13.33
C GLN A 38 -7.15 -17.97 -12.31
N VAL A 39 -6.98 -18.46 -11.10
CA VAL A 39 -6.17 -17.76 -10.08
C VAL A 39 -4.69 -17.96 -10.44
N ILE A 40 -4.10 -16.92 -11.03
CA ILE A 40 -2.68 -16.88 -11.37
C ILE A 40 -1.90 -16.52 -10.09
N PHE A 41 -0.81 -17.24 -9.81
CA PHE A 41 0.06 -16.96 -8.67
C PHE A 41 0.82 -15.65 -8.88
N PRO A 42 1.19 -14.88 -7.80
CA PRO A 42 1.90 -13.62 -7.94
C PRO A 42 3.19 -13.67 -8.78
N ASP A 43 3.91 -14.79 -8.74
CA ASP A 43 5.13 -15.00 -9.54
C ASP A 43 4.82 -15.23 -11.04
N ASP A 44 3.61 -15.70 -11.36
CA ASP A 44 3.12 -15.88 -12.73
C ASP A 44 2.41 -14.62 -13.26
N MET A 45 2.14 -13.64 -12.37
CA MET A 45 1.43 -12.39 -12.66
C MET A 45 2.33 -11.26 -13.19
N LEU A 46 3.63 -11.43 -13.19
CA LEU A 46 4.55 -10.43 -13.74
C LEU A 46 4.63 -10.58 -15.24
N PRO A 47 4.17 -9.59 -16.04
CA PRO A 47 4.25 -9.67 -17.51
C PRO A 47 5.69 -9.84 -17.95
N GLY A 48 5.96 -10.88 -18.74
CA GLY A 48 7.27 -11.10 -19.35
C GLY A 48 8.27 -11.88 -18.51
N VAL A 49 7.92 -12.33 -17.31
CA VAL A 49 8.79 -13.17 -16.49
C VAL A 49 8.47 -14.66 -16.72
N GLU A 50 8.72 -15.18 -17.91
CA GLU A 50 9.24 -16.54 -18.05
C GLU A 50 10.70 -16.52 -17.58
N SER A 51 10.97 -16.13 -16.35
CA SER A 51 12.31 -16.22 -15.79
C SER A 51 12.58 -17.68 -15.51
N ALA A 52 13.50 -18.26 -16.30
CA ALA A 52 14.10 -19.53 -15.97
C ALA A 52 14.47 -19.52 -14.47
N PRO A 53 14.20 -20.59 -13.72
CA PRO A 53 14.42 -20.59 -12.29
C PRO A 53 15.90 -20.33 -11.99
N VAL A 54 16.21 -19.08 -11.62
CA VAL A 54 17.57 -18.67 -11.27
C VAL A 54 17.98 -19.46 -10.04
N SER A 55 19.11 -20.17 -10.11
CA SER A 55 19.62 -20.93 -8.97
C SER A 55 20.10 -19.98 -7.85
N LEU A 56 20.04 -20.42 -6.58
CA LEU A 56 20.57 -19.62 -5.45
C LEU A 56 22.06 -19.29 -5.63
N VAL A 57 22.83 -20.21 -6.22
CA VAL A 57 24.25 -20.01 -6.48
C VAL A 57 24.45 -18.86 -7.49
N GLU A 58 23.67 -18.83 -8.54
CA GLU A 58 23.69 -17.76 -9.54
C GLU A 58 23.22 -16.42 -8.97
N ALA A 59 22.20 -16.42 -8.10
CA ALA A 59 21.74 -15.23 -7.41
C ALA A 59 22.84 -14.63 -6.54
N PHE A 60 23.56 -15.45 -5.78
CA PHE A 60 24.71 -15.00 -4.97
C PHE A 60 25.92 -14.60 -5.84
N ALA A 61 26.08 -15.19 -7.01
CA ALA A 61 27.13 -14.76 -7.95
C ALA A 61 26.84 -13.36 -8.52
N LYS A 62 25.58 -13.04 -8.82
CA LYS A 62 25.15 -11.73 -9.34
C LYS A 62 25.08 -10.65 -8.24
N GLY A 63 24.36 -10.91 -7.17
CA GLY A 63 24.10 -9.93 -6.09
C GLY A 63 25.10 -9.96 -4.95
N GLY A 64 25.96 -10.99 -4.86
CA GLY A 64 26.90 -11.20 -3.77
C GLY A 64 26.22 -11.65 -2.46
N ALA A 65 26.90 -12.48 -1.67
CA ALA A 65 26.36 -12.97 -0.40
C ALA A 65 26.52 -11.96 0.78
N ARG A 66 27.41 -10.97 0.65
CA ARG A 66 27.78 -10.09 1.77
C ARG A 66 26.61 -9.29 2.31
N MET A 67 25.86 -8.63 1.43
CA MET A 67 24.69 -7.85 1.85
C MET A 67 23.63 -8.74 2.52
N PHE A 68 23.33 -9.88 1.92
CA PHE A 68 22.37 -10.84 2.45
C PHE A 68 22.73 -11.31 3.87
N VAL A 69 24.01 -11.68 4.08
CA VAL A 69 24.49 -12.15 5.39
C VAL A 69 24.43 -11.03 6.43
N ILE A 70 24.89 -9.83 6.09
CA ILE A 70 24.93 -8.69 7.03
C ILE A 70 23.50 -8.29 7.42
N LEU A 71 22.58 -8.11 6.46
CA LEU A 71 21.18 -7.76 6.74
C LEU A 71 20.48 -8.89 7.51
N GLY A 72 20.71 -10.15 7.14
CA GLY A 72 20.16 -11.30 7.85
C GLY A 72 20.63 -11.41 9.29
N LEU A 73 21.90 -11.10 9.56
CA LEU A 73 22.43 -11.05 10.92
C LEU A 73 21.84 -9.89 11.72
N LEU A 74 21.68 -8.68 11.12
CA LEU A 74 21.06 -7.54 11.80
C LEU A 74 19.64 -7.87 12.26
N ILE A 75 18.79 -8.36 11.34
CA ILE A 75 17.41 -8.78 11.68
C ILE A 75 17.41 -9.86 12.76
N SER A 76 18.38 -10.78 12.70
CA SER A 76 18.50 -11.85 13.70
C SER A 76 18.89 -11.30 15.08
N PHE A 77 19.80 -10.34 15.18
CA PHE A 77 20.15 -9.70 16.45
C PHE A 77 18.99 -8.89 17.02
N ASP A 78 18.18 -8.26 16.16
CA ASP A 78 16.97 -7.58 16.58
C ASP A 78 15.95 -8.54 17.17
N GLN A 79 15.77 -9.73 16.56
CA GLN A 79 14.91 -10.77 17.09
C GLN A 79 15.46 -11.39 18.39
N LEU A 80 16.80 -11.57 18.48
CA LEU A 80 17.44 -12.01 19.72
C LEU A 80 17.15 -11.04 20.87
N THR A 81 17.26 -9.73 20.63
CA THR A 81 16.96 -8.69 21.64
C THR A 81 15.51 -8.70 22.08
N LEU A 82 14.55 -8.86 21.15
CA LEU A 82 13.13 -8.94 21.49
C LEU A 82 12.83 -10.12 22.42
N ASN A 83 13.33 -11.30 22.08
CA ASN A 83 13.13 -12.50 22.88
C ASN A 83 13.87 -12.41 24.23
N ALA A 84 15.03 -11.71 24.27
CA ALA A 84 15.75 -11.44 25.51
C ALA A 84 14.92 -10.63 26.50
N VAL A 85 14.24 -9.58 26.05
CA VAL A 85 13.35 -8.76 26.91
C VAL A 85 12.22 -9.57 27.48
N GLN A 86 11.57 -10.44 26.69
CA GLN A 86 10.53 -11.30 27.20
C GLN A 86 11.05 -12.31 28.22
N MET A 87 12.24 -12.87 28.00
CA MET A 87 12.85 -13.90 28.83
C MET A 87 13.19 -13.41 30.24
N ILE A 88 13.59 -12.13 30.39
CA ILE A 88 14.00 -11.55 31.67
C ILE A 88 12.84 -10.91 32.47
N THR A 89 11.59 -11.16 32.08
CA THR A 89 10.42 -10.56 32.75
C THR A 89 10.39 -10.77 34.27
N PRO A 90 10.69 -11.97 34.82
CA PRO A 90 10.79 -12.16 36.28
C PRO A 90 11.94 -11.37 36.92
N GLU A 91 13.09 -11.30 36.26
CA GLU A 91 14.27 -10.58 36.73
C GLU A 91 14.02 -9.06 36.75
N LEU A 92 13.37 -8.51 35.70
CA LEU A 92 12.95 -7.08 35.68
C LEU A 92 12.05 -6.78 36.88
N ARG A 93 11.08 -7.66 37.15
CA ARG A 93 10.19 -7.50 38.29
C ARG A 93 10.95 -7.45 39.63
N SER A 94 11.87 -8.37 39.83
CA SER A 94 12.64 -8.47 41.10
C SER A 94 13.64 -7.32 41.24
N THR A 95 14.32 -6.94 40.14
CA THR A 95 15.36 -5.88 40.17
C THR A 95 14.77 -4.49 40.37
N PHE A 96 13.64 -4.17 39.72
CA PHE A 96 13.01 -2.86 39.74
C PHE A 96 11.80 -2.77 40.69
N HIS A 97 11.43 -3.82 41.39
CA HIS A 97 10.29 -3.90 42.33
C HIS A 97 8.96 -3.47 41.69
N ILE A 98 8.74 -3.80 40.39
CA ILE A 98 7.53 -3.48 39.64
C ILE A 98 6.51 -4.61 39.68
N SER A 99 5.25 -4.31 39.30
CA SER A 99 4.21 -5.33 39.23
C SER A 99 4.48 -6.34 38.10
N LYS A 100 3.85 -7.53 38.18
CA LYS A 100 3.95 -8.57 37.14
C LYS A 100 3.48 -8.04 35.79
N GLY A 101 2.35 -7.34 35.79
CA GLY A 101 1.75 -6.78 34.60
C GLY A 101 2.62 -5.70 33.99
N THR A 102 3.17 -4.78 34.79
CA THR A 102 4.10 -3.74 34.31
C THR A 102 5.33 -4.35 33.65
N ALA A 103 5.87 -5.46 34.18
CA ALA A 103 6.99 -6.15 33.55
C ALA A 103 6.62 -6.74 32.18
N VAL A 104 5.42 -7.31 32.03
CA VAL A 104 4.88 -7.79 30.75
C VAL A 104 4.65 -6.62 29.79
N PHE A 105 4.07 -5.52 30.26
CA PHE A 105 3.86 -4.31 29.45
C PHE A 105 5.16 -3.75 28.88
N ILE A 106 6.21 -3.64 29.69
CA ILE A 106 7.55 -3.21 29.23
C ILE A 106 8.05 -4.10 28.09
N GLY A 107 7.88 -5.42 28.20
CA GLY A 107 8.28 -6.38 27.17
C GLY A 107 7.53 -6.21 25.84
N THR A 108 6.30 -5.72 25.88
CA THR A 108 5.45 -5.55 24.68
C THR A 108 5.48 -4.15 24.09
N ALA A 109 5.80 -3.12 24.89
CA ALA A 109 5.72 -1.71 24.52
C ALA A 109 6.67 -1.31 23.38
N SER A 110 7.81 -1.98 23.23
CA SER A 110 8.76 -1.75 22.13
C SER A 110 8.09 -1.91 20.75
N GLY A 111 7.05 -2.73 20.66
CA GLY A 111 6.29 -2.92 19.43
C GLY A 111 5.61 -1.65 18.92
N LEU A 112 5.06 -0.81 19.81
CA LEU A 112 4.48 0.48 19.43
C LEU A 112 5.52 1.35 18.74
N PHE A 113 6.70 1.46 19.32
CA PHE A 113 7.79 2.31 18.81
C PHE A 113 8.39 1.75 17.52
N TYR A 114 8.41 0.44 17.34
CA TYR A 114 8.73 -0.23 16.09
C TYR A 114 7.75 0.18 14.98
N ALA A 115 6.45 0.15 15.23
CA ALA A 115 5.45 0.56 14.27
C ALA A 115 5.55 2.07 13.92
N LEU A 116 5.75 2.92 14.92
CA LEU A 116 5.91 4.36 14.74
C LEU A 116 7.20 4.72 13.98
N GLY A 117 8.26 3.95 14.16
CA GLY A 117 9.54 4.13 13.47
C GLY A 117 9.50 3.78 11.99
N ALA A 118 8.64 2.85 11.58
CA ALA A 118 8.57 2.37 10.19
C ALA A 118 8.22 3.47 9.18
N ILE A 119 7.32 4.38 9.53
CA ILE A 119 6.88 5.49 8.65
C ILE A 119 8.01 6.48 8.37
N PRO A 120 8.66 7.10 9.38
CA PRO A 120 9.74 8.06 9.12
C PRO A 120 10.97 7.42 8.49
N LEU A 121 11.31 6.16 8.86
CA LEU A 121 12.44 5.45 8.24
C LEU A 121 12.16 5.09 6.79
N GLY A 122 10.94 4.67 6.45
CA GLY A 122 10.52 4.44 5.07
C GLY A 122 10.59 5.72 4.25
N TRP A 123 10.03 6.82 4.76
CA TRP A 123 10.09 8.12 4.13
C TRP A 123 11.53 8.62 3.90
N LEU A 124 12.41 8.38 4.85
CA LEU A 124 13.82 8.73 4.75
C LEU A 124 14.53 7.84 3.71
N ALA A 125 14.25 6.53 3.72
CA ALA A 125 14.83 5.56 2.78
C ALA A 125 14.49 5.86 1.32
N ASP A 126 13.34 6.51 1.06
CA ASP A 126 12.96 6.92 -0.28
C ASP A 126 13.75 8.13 -0.81
N ARG A 127 14.32 8.95 0.09
CA ARG A 127 14.97 10.22 -0.24
C ARG A 127 16.48 10.23 -0.18
N VAL A 128 17.06 9.39 0.68
CA VAL A 128 18.52 9.32 0.85
C VAL A 128 19.03 7.92 0.58
N LYS A 129 20.36 7.73 0.59
CA LYS A 129 20.99 6.42 0.50
C LYS A 129 20.57 5.56 1.69
N ARG A 130 20.20 4.29 1.43
CA ARG A 130 19.63 3.36 2.42
C ARG A 130 20.71 2.72 3.32
N VAL A 131 21.90 2.45 2.78
CA VAL A 131 22.97 1.82 3.55
C VAL A 131 23.39 2.66 4.76
N PRO A 132 23.58 3.99 4.68
CA PRO A 132 23.81 4.82 5.87
C PRO A 132 22.69 4.73 6.92
N ILE A 133 21.43 4.62 6.48
CA ILE A 133 20.30 4.45 7.41
C ILE A 133 20.46 3.14 8.18
N VAL A 134 20.76 2.02 7.48
CA VAL A 134 20.99 0.70 8.11
C VAL A 134 22.09 0.77 9.15
N VAL A 135 23.20 1.42 8.82
CA VAL A 135 24.34 1.55 9.76
C VAL A 135 23.98 2.36 10.98
N VAL A 136 23.40 3.55 10.78
CA VAL A 136 23.08 4.47 11.90
C VAL A 136 22.02 3.83 12.80
N THR A 137 20.96 3.29 12.24
CA THR A 137 19.90 2.65 13.03
C THR A 137 20.40 1.39 13.72
N GLY A 138 21.23 0.57 13.06
CA GLY A 138 21.83 -0.62 13.67
C GLY A 138 22.77 -0.28 14.85
N LEU A 139 23.62 0.72 14.70
CA LEU A 139 24.50 1.18 15.78
C LEU A 139 23.73 1.79 16.96
N LEU A 140 22.72 2.62 16.67
CA LEU A 140 21.83 3.18 17.71
C LEU A 140 21.05 2.08 18.43
N GLY A 141 20.51 1.11 17.69
CA GLY A 141 19.78 -0.03 18.25
C GLY A 141 20.64 -0.88 19.18
N ALA A 142 21.85 -1.21 18.73
CA ALA A 142 22.84 -1.91 19.56
C ALA A 142 23.21 -1.08 20.80
N GLY A 143 23.39 0.23 20.64
CA GLY A 143 23.68 1.15 21.75
C GLY A 143 22.54 1.19 22.78
N PHE A 144 21.30 1.36 22.36
CA PHE A 144 20.13 1.31 23.26
C PHE A 144 19.95 -0.05 23.91
N THR A 145 20.25 -1.14 23.21
CA THR A 145 20.26 -2.50 23.77
C THR A 145 21.28 -2.60 24.90
N MET A 146 22.52 -2.15 24.70
CA MET A 146 23.56 -2.15 25.75
C MET A 146 23.19 -1.25 26.92
N LEU A 147 22.63 -0.05 26.64
CA LEU A 147 22.14 0.87 27.68
C LEU A 147 21.00 0.27 28.51
N ALA A 148 20.14 -0.55 27.91
CA ALA A 148 19.10 -1.28 28.65
C ALA A 148 19.71 -2.21 29.70
N GLY A 149 20.83 -2.88 29.39
CA GLY A 149 21.57 -3.65 30.38
C GLY A 149 22.14 -2.79 31.53
N GLY A 150 22.55 -1.54 31.27
CA GLY A 150 23.04 -0.58 32.25
C GLY A 150 21.95 0.23 32.97
N SER A 151 20.67 -0.05 32.74
CA SER A 151 19.55 0.74 33.29
C SER A 151 19.49 0.72 34.82
N LEU A 152 19.31 1.91 35.44
CA LEU A 152 19.20 2.09 36.88
C LEU A 152 17.75 2.06 37.37
N SER A 153 16.79 2.19 36.48
CA SER A 153 15.36 2.19 36.79
C SER A 153 14.54 1.52 35.70
N ALA A 154 13.34 1.04 36.04
CA ALA A 154 12.39 0.50 35.06
C ALA A 154 12.03 1.52 33.98
N PHE A 155 11.94 2.81 34.33
CA PHE A 155 11.67 3.89 33.38
C PHE A 155 12.81 4.05 32.34
N MET A 156 14.06 4.02 32.76
CA MET A 156 15.22 4.06 31.87
C MET A 156 15.24 2.82 30.97
N PHE A 157 15.04 1.63 31.53
CA PHE A 157 14.96 0.39 30.77
C PHE A 157 13.86 0.47 29.70
N PHE A 158 12.65 0.90 30.08
CA PHE A 158 11.52 1.08 29.18
C PHE A 158 11.88 1.95 27.97
N TRP A 159 12.45 3.13 28.19
CA TRP A 159 12.80 4.02 27.09
C TRP A 159 13.95 3.49 26.22
N CYS A 160 14.94 2.82 26.80
CA CYS A 160 15.98 2.17 26.02
C CYS A 160 15.39 1.12 25.05
N ILE A 161 14.47 0.27 25.53
CA ILE A 161 13.83 -0.73 24.70
C ILE A 161 12.88 -0.09 23.67
N CYS A 162 12.18 0.98 24.00
CA CYS A 162 11.34 1.73 23.08
C CYS A 162 12.17 2.35 21.92
N PHE A 163 13.29 3.00 22.22
CA PHE A 163 14.18 3.56 21.18
C PHE A 163 14.86 2.46 20.36
N ALA A 164 15.26 1.34 20.96
CA ALA A 164 15.68 0.18 20.22
C ALA A 164 14.57 -0.34 19.29
N GLY A 165 13.29 -0.25 19.68
CA GLY A 165 12.15 -0.56 18.84
C GLY A 165 12.07 0.34 17.61
N VAL A 166 12.26 1.66 17.75
CA VAL A 166 12.27 2.61 16.60
C VAL A 166 13.35 2.22 15.59
N THR A 167 14.56 1.91 16.07
CA THR A 167 15.69 1.59 15.17
C THR A 167 15.49 0.27 14.43
N ARG A 168 14.81 -0.71 15.04
CA ARG A 168 14.45 -1.99 14.44
C ARG A 168 13.44 -1.85 13.29
N ALA A 169 12.69 -0.78 13.20
CA ALA A 169 11.74 -0.53 12.11
C ALA A 169 12.41 -0.51 10.72
N ASN A 170 13.72 -0.44 10.67
CA ASN A 170 14.58 -0.66 9.51
C ASN A 170 14.33 -2.03 8.82
N ASP A 171 13.98 -3.06 9.59
CA ASP A 171 13.70 -4.42 9.09
C ASP A 171 12.52 -4.48 8.11
N ILE A 172 11.54 -3.59 8.28
CA ILE A 172 10.37 -3.51 7.39
C ILE A 172 10.57 -2.45 6.32
N ALA A 173 11.17 -1.30 6.69
CA ALA A 173 11.17 -0.13 5.83
C ALA A 173 12.34 -0.14 4.82
N VAL A 174 13.50 -0.68 5.18
CA VAL A 174 14.74 -0.52 4.39
C VAL A 174 15.30 -1.84 3.89
N HIS A 175 15.41 -2.86 4.74
CA HIS A 175 16.03 -4.14 4.37
C HIS A 175 15.36 -4.83 3.18
N PRO A 176 14.00 -4.93 3.09
CA PRO A 176 13.35 -5.57 1.95
C PRO A 176 13.63 -4.84 0.63
N SER A 177 13.71 -3.51 0.65
CA SER A 177 13.98 -2.72 -0.55
C SER A 177 15.43 -2.91 -1.05
N LEU A 178 16.41 -3.02 -0.14
CA LEU A 178 17.80 -3.33 -0.50
C LEU A 178 17.92 -4.74 -1.12
N ILE A 179 17.21 -5.72 -0.58
CA ILE A 179 17.20 -7.08 -1.09
C ILE A 179 16.52 -7.12 -2.46
N ALA A 180 15.41 -6.42 -2.63
CA ALA A 180 14.70 -6.34 -3.91
C ALA A 180 15.57 -5.76 -5.02
N ASP A 181 16.34 -4.72 -4.73
CA ASP A 181 17.22 -4.10 -5.74
C ASP A 181 18.51 -4.88 -6.00
N ASN A 182 18.92 -5.77 -5.09
CA ASN A 182 20.18 -6.50 -5.20
C ASN A 182 20.06 -7.87 -5.85
N TYR A 183 18.84 -8.44 -5.94
CA TYR A 183 18.62 -9.79 -6.46
C TYR A 183 17.52 -9.81 -7.53
N PRO A 184 17.70 -10.68 -8.58
CA PRO A 184 16.70 -10.88 -9.62
C PRO A 184 15.31 -11.25 -9.06
N ILE A 185 14.24 -10.83 -9.75
CA ILE A 185 12.84 -11.00 -9.30
C ILE A 185 12.52 -12.46 -8.99
N GLY A 186 12.92 -13.40 -9.85
CA GLY A 186 12.63 -14.84 -9.70
C GLY A 186 13.26 -15.53 -8.49
N VAL A 187 14.17 -14.84 -7.73
CA VAL A 187 14.83 -15.39 -6.52
C VAL A 187 14.42 -14.68 -5.25
N ARG A 188 13.82 -13.49 -5.32
CA ARG A 188 13.53 -12.61 -4.16
C ARG A 188 12.72 -13.33 -3.07
N ALA A 189 11.68 -14.07 -3.45
CA ALA A 189 10.84 -14.81 -2.51
C ALA A 189 11.66 -15.88 -1.76
N ARG A 190 12.55 -16.61 -2.47
CA ARG A 190 13.42 -17.61 -1.85
C ARG A 190 14.46 -16.98 -0.92
N MET A 191 15.03 -15.85 -1.31
CA MET A 191 15.97 -15.10 -0.46
C MET A 191 15.30 -14.61 0.83
N SER A 192 14.11 -14.04 0.73
CA SER A 192 13.30 -13.63 1.90
C SER A 192 12.94 -14.82 2.79
N ALA A 193 12.59 -15.97 2.21
CA ALA A 193 12.28 -17.18 2.97
C ALA A 193 13.51 -17.70 3.75
N ILE A 194 14.70 -17.74 3.12
CA ILE A 194 15.94 -18.16 3.79
C ILE A 194 16.28 -17.18 4.93
N MET A 195 16.10 -15.89 4.71
CA MET A 195 16.36 -14.87 5.71
C MET A 195 15.42 -15.03 6.93
N ASN A 196 14.13 -15.22 6.68
CA ASN A 196 13.13 -15.48 7.73
C ASN A 196 13.44 -16.77 8.49
N LEU A 197 13.85 -17.83 7.81
CA LEU A 197 14.26 -19.08 8.44
C LEU A 197 15.48 -18.87 9.35
N GLY A 198 16.50 -18.14 8.88
CA GLY A 198 17.68 -17.78 9.66
C GLY A 198 17.31 -16.98 10.92
N THR A 199 16.41 -16.01 10.77
CA THR A 199 15.90 -15.20 11.89
C THR A 199 15.16 -16.05 12.92
N GLN A 200 14.35 -17.02 12.50
CA GLN A 200 13.64 -17.94 13.39
C GLN A 200 14.59 -18.87 14.14
N VAL A 201 15.58 -19.43 13.43
CA VAL A 201 16.59 -20.31 14.04
C VAL A 201 17.38 -19.56 15.12
N LEU A 202 17.90 -18.36 14.81
CA LEU A 202 18.64 -17.55 15.76
C LEU A 202 17.74 -16.98 16.86
N GLY A 203 16.51 -16.61 16.54
CA GLY A 203 15.52 -16.16 17.52
C GLY A 203 15.20 -17.22 18.58
N ASN A 204 15.07 -18.49 18.17
CA ASN A 204 14.86 -19.61 19.11
C ASN A 204 16.10 -19.92 19.97
N LEU A 205 17.29 -19.46 19.56
CA LEU A 205 18.50 -19.58 20.36
C LEU A 205 18.58 -18.51 21.48
N SER A 206 17.86 -17.39 21.33
CA SER A 206 17.93 -16.24 22.26
C SER A 206 17.67 -16.63 23.72
N PRO A 207 16.60 -17.37 24.09
CA PRO A 207 16.37 -17.69 25.50
C PRO A 207 17.49 -18.51 26.13
N ILE A 208 18.15 -19.38 25.33
CA ILE A 208 19.31 -20.16 25.80
C ILE A 208 20.53 -19.26 26.00
N LEU A 209 20.83 -18.39 25.03
CA LEU A 209 21.98 -17.47 25.12
C LEU A 209 21.84 -16.51 26.31
N VAL A 210 20.65 -15.92 26.47
CA VAL A 210 20.36 -15.05 27.61
C VAL A 210 20.51 -15.80 28.92
N GLY A 211 19.97 -17.02 28.97
CA GLY A 211 20.07 -17.88 30.15
C GLY A 211 21.52 -18.26 30.49
N LEU A 212 22.33 -18.62 29.50
CA LEU A 212 23.76 -18.95 29.69
C LEU A 212 24.53 -17.76 30.24
N VAL A 213 24.41 -16.60 29.56
CA VAL A 213 25.12 -15.36 29.97
C VAL A 213 24.68 -14.92 31.36
N ALA A 214 23.36 -14.86 31.61
CA ALA A 214 22.85 -14.45 32.89
C ALA A 214 23.29 -15.40 34.04
N THR A 215 23.23 -16.71 33.81
CA THR A 215 23.68 -17.71 34.81
C THR A 215 25.18 -17.61 35.09
N PHE A 216 26.01 -17.45 34.05
CA PHE A 216 27.47 -17.26 34.20
C PHE A 216 27.79 -16.05 35.04
N PHE A 217 27.19 -14.90 34.76
CA PHE A 217 27.48 -13.67 35.49
C PHE A 217 26.86 -13.65 36.90
N ASN A 218 25.68 -14.28 37.10
CA ASN A 218 25.11 -14.49 38.44
C ASN A 218 26.08 -15.31 39.34
N HIS A 219 26.68 -16.36 38.76
CA HIS A 219 27.64 -17.17 39.49
C HIS A 219 28.98 -16.44 39.77
N ARG A 220 29.43 -15.59 38.82
CA ARG A 220 30.71 -14.88 38.90
C ARG A 220 30.68 -13.71 39.88
N TYR A 221 29.59 -12.96 39.95
CA TYR A 221 29.47 -11.74 40.74
C TYR A 221 28.57 -11.87 41.99
N GLY A 222 27.88 -12.98 42.12
CA GLY A 222 26.87 -13.17 43.15
C GLY A 222 25.61 -12.28 42.95
N GLY A 223 24.43 -12.85 43.05
CA GLY A 223 23.17 -12.10 42.85
C GLY A 223 22.36 -12.51 41.65
N ASN A 224 21.31 -11.74 41.32
CA ASN A 224 20.37 -12.05 40.25
C ASN A 224 20.39 -11.02 39.10
N GLU A 225 21.44 -10.21 38.99
CA GLU A 225 21.53 -9.15 37.97
C GLU A 225 22.38 -9.53 36.74
N GLY A 226 22.78 -10.80 36.59
CA GLY A 226 23.53 -11.29 35.45
C GLY A 226 22.82 -11.12 34.11
N TRP A 227 21.48 -10.94 34.12
CA TRP A 227 20.71 -10.63 32.92
C TRP A 227 21.15 -9.33 32.23
N ARG A 228 21.70 -8.36 32.97
CA ARG A 228 22.20 -7.10 32.44
C ARG A 228 23.32 -7.32 31.41
N TRP A 229 24.21 -8.27 31.71
CA TRP A 229 25.31 -8.64 30.83
C TRP A 229 24.82 -9.30 29.53
N ALA A 230 23.66 -9.95 29.56
CA ALA A 230 23.09 -10.53 28.34
C ALA A 230 22.84 -9.44 27.28
N PHE A 231 22.36 -8.25 27.67
CA PHE A 231 22.15 -7.15 26.74
C PHE A 231 23.47 -6.56 26.21
N VAL A 232 24.53 -6.54 27.00
CA VAL A 232 25.85 -6.14 26.53
C VAL A 232 26.43 -7.18 25.56
N VAL A 233 26.32 -8.47 25.90
CA VAL A 233 26.81 -9.58 25.05
C VAL A 233 26.04 -9.65 23.73
N LEU A 234 24.75 -9.31 23.70
CA LEU A 234 23.97 -9.24 22.46
C LEU A 234 24.25 -7.95 21.68
N GLY A 235 24.42 -6.82 22.37
CA GLY A 235 24.62 -5.52 21.74
C GLY A 235 25.97 -5.34 21.06
N VAL A 236 27.08 -5.88 21.65
CA VAL A 236 28.41 -5.76 21.05
C VAL A 236 28.51 -6.43 19.66
N PRO A 237 28.12 -7.70 19.46
CA PRO A 237 28.11 -8.29 18.12
C PRO A 237 27.15 -7.58 17.16
N ALA A 238 25.98 -7.13 17.62
CA ALA A 238 25.05 -6.37 16.83
C ALA A 238 25.68 -5.06 16.32
N ALA A 239 26.40 -4.33 17.19
CA ALA A 239 27.13 -3.13 16.80
C ALA A 239 28.23 -3.41 15.77
N LEU A 240 28.97 -4.52 15.93
CA LEU A 240 30.00 -4.93 14.97
C LEU A 240 29.41 -5.26 13.60
N VAL A 241 28.29 -5.97 13.56
CA VAL A 241 27.57 -6.28 12.30
C VAL A 241 27.00 -5.01 11.68
N ALA A 242 26.44 -4.09 12.48
CA ALA A 242 25.98 -2.78 12.01
C ALA A 242 27.13 -1.94 11.42
N ALA A 243 28.28 -1.93 12.06
CA ALA A 243 29.48 -1.28 11.51
C ALA A 243 29.96 -1.97 10.22
N ALA A 244 29.91 -3.30 10.15
CA ALA A 244 30.25 -4.03 8.94
C ALA A 244 29.30 -3.69 7.76
N ALA A 245 28.10 -3.19 8.02
CA ALA A 245 27.20 -2.76 6.96
C ALA A 245 27.74 -1.59 6.12
N PHE A 246 28.76 -0.83 6.58
CA PHE A 246 29.46 0.13 5.74
C PHE A 246 30.14 -0.49 4.51
N ILE A 247 30.41 -1.80 4.53
CA ILE A 247 31.05 -2.52 3.43
C ILE A 247 30.01 -2.80 2.31
N ILE A 248 28.71 -2.69 2.59
CA ILE A 248 27.65 -2.91 1.62
C ILE A 248 27.70 -1.79 0.58
N LYS A 249 27.79 -2.19 -0.69
CA LYS A 249 27.57 -1.26 -1.80
C LYS A 249 26.07 -1.11 -2.01
N GLU A 250 25.60 0.13 -2.04
CA GLU A 250 24.18 0.40 -2.32
C GLU A 250 23.83 0.03 -3.75
N PRO A 251 22.85 -0.90 -3.97
CA PRO A 251 22.44 -1.23 -5.32
C PRO A 251 21.63 -0.06 -5.94
N PRO A 252 21.73 0.14 -7.27
CA PRO A 252 20.84 1.07 -7.96
C PRO A 252 19.38 0.69 -7.74
N ARG A 253 18.53 1.70 -7.56
CA ARG A 253 17.09 1.46 -7.33
C ARG A 253 16.45 0.88 -8.58
N GLY A 254 15.67 -0.22 -8.41
CA GLY A 254 14.97 -0.87 -9.51
C GLY A 254 15.88 -1.53 -10.54
N GLN A 255 17.12 -1.89 -10.20
CA GLN A 255 18.12 -2.44 -11.14
C GLN A 255 17.57 -3.61 -11.94
N TYR A 256 16.90 -4.57 -11.31
CA TYR A 256 16.37 -5.75 -12.00
C TYR A 256 14.93 -5.56 -12.50
N GLU A 257 14.22 -4.55 -12.03
CA GLU A 257 12.88 -4.22 -12.54
C GLU A 257 12.96 -3.52 -13.88
N LYS A 258 14.01 -2.73 -14.10
CA LYS A 258 14.27 -2.08 -15.40
C LYS A 258 14.66 -3.08 -16.48
N ASP A 259 15.51 -4.04 -16.16
CA ASP A 259 16.05 -4.98 -17.15
C ASP A 259 15.07 -6.12 -17.49
N ASP A 260 14.35 -6.68 -16.49
CA ASP A 260 13.54 -7.89 -16.66
C ASP A 260 12.05 -7.61 -16.99
N VAL A 261 11.50 -6.47 -16.55
CA VAL A 261 10.06 -6.18 -16.69
C VAL A 261 9.77 -5.17 -17.80
N LEU A 262 10.66 -4.20 -18.02
CA LEU A 262 10.41 -3.09 -18.92
C LEU A 262 11.07 -3.22 -20.30
N GLY A 263 12.02 -4.14 -20.48
CA GLY A 263 12.79 -4.25 -21.72
C GLY A 263 13.52 -2.95 -22.06
N GLU A 264 14.27 -2.94 -23.16
CA GLU A 264 15.05 -1.77 -23.64
C GLU A 264 14.19 -0.55 -24.05
N VAL A 265 12.85 -0.63 -23.97
CA VAL A 265 11.91 0.35 -24.56
C VAL A 265 11.51 1.48 -23.63
N ILE A 266 11.74 1.38 -22.33
CA ILE A 266 11.43 2.47 -21.41
C ILE A 266 12.71 3.00 -20.75
N GLU A 267 13.42 3.84 -21.49
CA GLU A 267 14.14 4.93 -20.87
C GLU A 267 13.06 5.79 -20.21
N ASP A 268 12.76 5.57 -18.97
CA ASP A 268 12.40 6.71 -18.18
C ASP A 268 12.03 6.44 -16.74
N GLU A 269 12.52 7.38 -16.03
CA GLU A 269 11.92 8.19 -14.99
C GLU A 269 11.26 7.40 -13.86
N HIS A 270 11.72 7.74 -12.70
CA HIS A 270 11.27 7.28 -11.39
C HIS A 270 9.76 7.06 -11.38
N PRO A 271 9.28 5.84 -11.11
CA PRO A 271 7.85 5.59 -11.03
C PRO A 271 7.22 6.58 -10.04
N ALA A 272 6.14 7.23 -10.45
CA ALA A 272 5.44 8.20 -9.62
C ALA A 272 5.04 7.52 -8.30
N GLN A 273 5.55 8.03 -7.19
CA GLN A 273 5.40 7.39 -5.89
C GLN A 273 3.94 7.46 -5.41
N PRO A 274 3.35 6.35 -4.95
CA PRO A 274 2.01 6.35 -4.40
C PRO A 274 1.94 7.28 -3.17
N SER A 275 0.87 8.06 -3.06
CA SER A 275 0.61 8.80 -1.84
C SER A 275 0.14 7.87 -0.73
N MET A 276 0.57 8.13 0.50
CA MET A 276 0.14 7.36 1.67
C MET A 276 -1.38 7.38 1.85
N GLU A 277 -2.02 8.52 1.59
CA GLU A 277 -3.45 8.70 1.73
C GLU A 277 -4.23 7.91 0.67
N ALA A 278 -3.82 8.01 -0.61
CA ALA A 278 -4.43 7.25 -1.71
C ALA A 278 -4.27 5.73 -1.50
N ALA A 279 -3.08 5.31 -1.11
CA ALA A 279 -2.79 3.92 -0.83
C ALA A 279 -3.59 3.38 0.37
N PHE A 280 -3.67 4.14 1.47
CA PHE A 280 -4.48 3.77 2.63
C PHE A 280 -5.98 3.67 2.27
N THR A 281 -6.49 4.65 1.51
CA THR A 281 -7.88 4.67 1.04
C THR A 281 -8.18 3.45 0.18
N ARG A 282 -7.28 3.08 -0.75
CA ARG A 282 -7.42 1.90 -1.60
C ARG A 282 -7.37 0.60 -0.81
N LEU A 283 -6.33 0.42 0.04
CA LEU A 283 -6.15 -0.80 0.82
C LEU A 283 -7.30 -1.05 1.82
N LYS A 284 -7.86 0.01 2.40
CA LYS A 284 -9.04 -0.08 3.29
C LYS A 284 -10.30 -0.56 2.56
N LYS A 285 -10.44 -0.32 1.26
CA LYS A 285 -11.56 -0.80 0.45
C LYS A 285 -11.48 -2.30 0.15
N ILE A 286 -10.29 -2.91 0.13
CA ILE A 286 -10.08 -4.35 -0.11
C ILE A 286 -10.55 -5.16 1.10
N LYS A 287 -11.63 -5.93 0.92
CA LYS A 287 -12.29 -6.66 2.03
C LYS A 287 -11.36 -7.70 2.68
N THR A 288 -10.58 -8.44 1.89
CA THR A 288 -9.63 -9.44 2.40
C THR A 288 -8.53 -8.81 3.22
N ILE A 289 -7.99 -7.64 2.81
CA ILE A 289 -6.99 -6.90 3.61
C ILE A 289 -7.59 -6.45 4.93
N ARG A 290 -8.78 -5.86 4.91
CA ARG A 290 -9.47 -5.39 6.13
C ARG A 290 -9.73 -6.51 7.13
N THR A 291 -10.22 -7.66 6.67
CA THR A 291 -10.46 -8.82 7.54
C THR A 291 -9.15 -9.43 8.05
N SER A 292 -8.11 -9.47 7.22
CA SER A 292 -6.78 -9.96 7.64
C SER A 292 -6.11 -9.02 8.65
N ILE A 293 -6.21 -7.71 8.46
CA ILE A 293 -5.71 -6.71 9.45
C ILE A 293 -6.45 -6.87 10.79
N ALA A 294 -7.78 -7.01 10.77
CA ALA A 294 -8.56 -7.26 11.98
C ALA A 294 -8.18 -8.58 12.67
N ALA A 295 -7.93 -9.64 11.87
CA ALA A 295 -7.44 -10.91 12.39
C ALA A 295 -6.06 -10.78 13.04
N PHE A 296 -5.16 -10.05 12.41
CA PHE A 296 -3.83 -9.78 12.95
C PHE A 296 -3.88 -8.96 14.23
N ALA A 297 -4.71 -7.93 14.30
CA ALA A 297 -4.91 -7.18 15.52
C ALA A 297 -5.39 -8.10 16.66
N ALA A 298 -6.38 -8.97 16.39
CA ALA A 298 -6.87 -9.93 17.37
C ALA A 298 -5.78 -10.93 17.81
N LEU A 299 -5.00 -11.48 16.87
CA LEU A 299 -3.90 -12.41 17.18
C LEU A 299 -2.78 -11.73 17.97
N GLY A 300 -2.49 -10.48 17.69
CA GLY A 300 -1.45 -9.71 18.35
C GLY A 300 -1.68 -9.58 19.86
N PHE A 301 -2.94 -9.48 20.33
CA PHE A 301 -3.27 -9.44 21.77
C PHE A 301 -2.74 -10.66 22.53
N GLY A 302 -2.83 -11.84 21.95
CA GLY A 302 -2.27 -13.06 22.54
C GLY A 302 -0.75 -13.16 22.30
N LEU A 303 -0.33 -13.00 21.05
CA LEU A 303 1.02 -13.32 20.61
C LEU A 303 2.13 -12.59 21.39
N PHE A 304 2.01 -11.26 21.53
CA PHE A 304 3.06 -10.46 22.17
C PHE A 304 3.10 -10.62 23.68
N ALA A 305 1.95 -10.77 24.33
CA ALA A 305 1.88 -10.94 25.78
C ALA A 305 2.23 -12.37 26.23
N LEU A 306 1.87 -13.39 25.43
CA LEU A 306 2.04 -14.78 25.80
C LEU A 306 3.50 -15.17 26.08
N GLY A 307 4.48 -14.65 25.33
CA GLY A 307 5.89 -14.92 25.56
C GLY A 307 6.32 -14.56 26.98
N SER A 308 6.06 -13.32 27.41
CA SER A 308 6.37 -12.87 28.78
C SER A 308 5.53 -13.57 29.86
N LEU A 309 4.25 -13.85 29.56
CA LEU A 309 3.36 -14.56 30.50
C LEU A 309 3.76 -16.01 30.70
N GLN A 310 4.23 -16.70 29.67
CA GLN A 310 4.76 -18.08 29.77
C GLN A 310 6.03 -18.12 30.61
N VAL A 311 6.91 -17.13 30.47
CA VAL A 311 8.12 -16.98 31.31
C VAL A 311 7.74 -16.78 32.78
N LEU A 312 6.77 -15.91 33.07
CA LEU A 312 6.26 -15.70 34.42
C LEU A 312 5.59 -16.99 34.98
N TYR A 313 4.82 -17.70 34.16
CA TYR A 313 4.18 -18.96 34.57
C TYR A 313 5.21 -20.02 34.94
N LEU A 314 6.28 -20.18 34.14
CA LEU A 314 7.38 -21.10 34.46
C LEU A 314 8.08 -20.72 35.78
N ASN A 315 8.28 -19.43 36.01
CA ASN A 315 8.95 -18.96 37.24
C ASN A 315 8.07 -19.09 38.49
N ASP A 316 6.83 -18.60 38.42
CA ASP A 316 5.97 -18.41 39.59
C ASP A 316 5.17 -19.69 39.96
N GLU A 317 4.70 -20.44 38.94
CA GLU A 317 3.81 -21.60 39.15
C GLU A 317 4.56 -22.94 39.05
N LEU A 318 5.51 -23.05 38.12
CA LEU A 318 6.32 -24.26 37.95
C LEU A 318 7.66 -24.22 38.67
N HIS A 319 7.95 -23.10 39.36
CA HIS A 319 9.15 -22.91 40.19
C HIS A 319 10.47 -23.11 39.46
N VAL A 320 10.49 -22.86 38.13
CA VAL A 320 11.71 -22.87 37.31
C VAL A 320 12.41 -21.53 37.47
N THR A 321 13.09 -21.31 38.59
CA THR A 321 13.74 -20.05 38.94
C THR A 321 15.03 -19.79 38.17
N ASN A 322 15.72 -20.84 37.72
CA ASN A 322 16.93 -20.71 36.93
C ASN A 322 16.63 -20.22 35.50
N ILE A 323 17.18 -19.05 35.13
CA ILE A 323 16.95 -18.42 33.84
C ILE A 323 17.41 -19.28 32.64
N LEU A 324 18.49 -20.06 32.76
CA LEU A 324 18.95 -20.97 31.73
C LEU A 324 17.93 -22.13 31.51
N HIS A 325 17.45 -22.72 32.60
CA HIS A 325 16.47 -23.81 32.49
C HIS A 325 15.17 -23.34 31.84
N ARG A 326 14.68 -22.12 32.18
CA ARG A 326 13.54 -21.48 31.51
C ARG A 326 13.81 -21.27 30.02
N GLY A 327 15.00 -20.77 29.68
CA GLY A 327 15.42 -20.56 28.29
C GLY A 327 15.42 -21.84 27.47
N VAL A 328 15.94 -22.93 28.01
CA VAL A 328 15.93 -24.26 27.36
C VAL A 328 14.50 -24.77 27.16
N VAL A 329 13.65 -24.68 28.18
CA VAL A 329 12.25 -25.12 28.12
C VAL A 329 11.46 -24.39 27.03
N LEU A 330 11.61 -23.07 26.93
CA LEU A 330 10.92 -22.28 25.92
C LEU A 330 11.46 -22.51 24.52
N SER A 331 12.76 -22.72 24.37
CA SER A 331 13.39 -22.94 23.06
C SER A 331 13.01 -24.26 22.42
N ILE A 332 12.71 -25.32 23.18
CA ILE A 332 12.38 -26.67 22.66
C ILE A 332 11.19 -26.57 21.68
N ALA A 333 10.11 -25.90 22.07
CA ALA A 333 8.92 -25.80 21.24
C ALA A 333 9.20 -25.06 19.93
N GLY A 334 10.01 -23.99 19.97
CA GLY A 334 10.42 -23.23 18.80
C GLY A 334 11.29 -24.05 17.84
N TRP A 335 12.26 -24.81 18.36
CA TRP A 335 13.11 -25.69 17.55
C TRP A 335 12.34 -26.81 16.87
N VAL A 336 11.38 -27.41 17.57
CA VAL A 336 10.52 -28.44 16.98
C VAL A 336 9.61 -27.87 15.89
N ALA A 337 9.25 -26.59 15.93
CA ALA A 337 8.43 -25.96 14.89
C ALA A 337 9.17 -25.77 13.56
N VAL A 338 10.48 -25.54 13.56
CA VAL A 338 11.27 -25.23 12.36
C VAL A 338 11.13 -26.26 11.23
N PRO A 339 11.26 -27.58 11.45
CA PRO A 339 11.11 -28.57 10.38
C PRO A 339 9.74 -28.60 9.71
N PHE A 340 8.68 -28.13 10.40
CA PHE A 340 7.32 -28.14 9.87
C PHE A 340 7.05 -26.95 8.93
N LEU A 341 7.83 -25.89 8.98
CA LEU A 341 7.62 -24.69 8.17
C LEU A 341 7.67 -25.00 6.67
N TYR A 342 8.66 -25.78 6.23
CA TYR A 342 8.83 -26.11 4.82
C TYR A 342 7.70 -26.99 4.25
N PRO A 343 7.39 -28.19 4.82
CA PRO A 343 6.35 -29.04 4.25
C PRO A 343 4.95 -28.41 4.31
N VAL A 344 4.64 -27.68 5.40
CA VAL A 344 3.37 -26.99 5.53
C VAL A 344 3.28 -25.80 4.57
N GLY A 345 4.37 -25.04 4.38
CA GLY A 345 4.46 -23.99 3.37
C GLY A 345 4.25 -24.53 1.95
N ALA A 346 4.94 -25.62 1.58
CA ALA A 346 4.77 -26.24 0.27
C ALA A 346 3.34 -26.77 0.03
N TYR A 347 2.69 -27.31 1.07
CA TYR A 347 1.28 -27.73 0.99
C TYR A 347 0.35 -26.51 0.81
N PHE A 348 0.63 -25.42 1.54
CA PHE A 348 -0.11 -24.18 1.42
C PHE A 348 0.00 -23.61 0.01
N ASP A 349 1.20 -23.48 -0.56
CA ASP A 349 1.43 -22.96 -1.90
C ASP A 349 0.65 -23.74 -2.97
N ARG A 350 0.71 -25.07 -2.91
CA ARG A 350 -0.07 -25.95 -3.81
C ARG A 350 -1.58 -25.73 -3.68
N THR A 351 -2.05 -25.52 -2.44
CA THR A 351 -3.48 -25.30 -2.18
C THR A 351 -3.91 -23.90 -2.61
N TYR A 352 -3.06 -22.89 -2.35
CA TYR A 352 -3.29 -21.51 -2.71
C TYR A 352 -3.41 -21.31 -4.23
N ARG A 353 -2.52 -21.92 -5.00
CA ARG A 353 -2.58 -21.91 -6.48
C ARG A 353 -3.89 -22.48 -7.03
N LYS A 354 -4.42 -23.54 -6.40
CA LYS A 354 -5.68 -24.16 -6.82
C LYS A 354 -6.93 -23.43 -6.28
N ASN A 355 -6.86 -22.98 -5.04
CA ASN A 355 -8.01 -22.39 -4.36
C ASN A 355 -7.54 -21.49 -3.19
N PRO A 356 -7.35 -20.19 -3.44
CA PRO A 356 -6.89 -19.25 -2.42
C PRO A 356 -7.86 -19.11 -1.24
N ALA A 357 -9.16 -19.24 -1.47
CA ALA A 357 -10.14 -19.23 -0.39
C ALA A 357 -9.93 -20.42 0.58
N LYS A 358 -9.71 -21.62 0.04
CA LYS A 358 -9.40 -22.80 0.85
C LYS A 358 -8.09 -22.65 1.62
N ALA A 359 -7.07 -22.05 1.00
CA ALA A 359 -5.80 -21.80 1.67
C ALA A 359 -5.97 -20.87 2.87
N LEU A 360 -6.73 -19.79 2.75
CA LEU A 360 -6.99 -18.86 3.86
C LEU A 360 -7.82 -19.51 4.98
N VAL A 361 -8.77 -20.39 4.64
CA VAL A 361 -9.49 -21.22 5.63
C VAL A 361 -8.51 -22.15 6.39
N ILE A 362 -7.55 -22.75 5.70
CA ILE A 362 -6.54 -23.61 6.33
C ILE A 362 -5.69 -22.81 7.33
N VAL A 363 -5.27 -21.59 6.97
CA VAL A 363 -4.50 -20.75 7.90
C VAL A 363 -5.31 -20.44 9.17
N GLY A 364 -6.57 -20.04 9.03
CA GLY A 364 -7.46 -19.83 10.17
C GLY A 364 -7.66 -21.08 11.01
N ALA A 365 -7.85 -22.23 10.34
CA ALA A 365 -8.01 -23.55 11.00
C ALA A 365 -6.74 -24.04 11.71
N LEU A 366 -5.54 -23.61 11.26
CA LEU A 366 -4.28 -23.90 11.96
C LEU A 366 -4.11 -23.10 13.25
N ILE A 367 -4.62 -21.87 13.27
CA ILE A 367 -4.51 -20.99 14.45
C ILE A 367 -5.49 -21.38 15.56
N MET A 368 -6.73 -21.71 15.21
CA MET A 368 -7.78 -21.97 16.20
C MET A 368 -7.45 -23.08 17.23
N PRO A 369 -6.83 -24.23 16.85
CA PRO A 369 -6.46 -25.24 17.82
C PRO A 369 -5.45 -24.77 18.88
N SER A 370 -4.69 -23.69 18.63
CA SER A 370 -3.81 -23.12 19.67
C SER A 370 -4.60 -22.67 20.90
N ALA A 371 -5.88 -22.30 20.74
CA ALA A 371 -6.80 -22.00 21.84
C ALA A 371 -7.07 -23.22 22.75
N LEU A 372 -6.92 -24.44 22.26
CA LEU A 372 -7.03 -25.67 23.05
C LEU A 372 -5.72 -25.98 23.78
N PHE A 373 -4.58 -25.81 23.13
CA PHE A 373 -3.28 -26.16 23.72
C PHE A 373 -2.83 -25.15 24.78
N THR A 374 -3.21 -23.88 24.65
CA THR A 374 -2.90 -22.82 25.64
C THR A 374 -3.42 -23.17 27.06
N PRO A 375 -4.70 -23.49 27.27
CA PRO A 375 -5.18 -23.89 28.59
C PRO A 375 -4.57 -25.19 29.10
N LEU A 376 -4.34 -26.17 28.22
CA LEU A 376 -3.66 -27.43 28.60
C LEU A 376 -2.25 -27.14 29.13
N GLN A 377 -1.50 -26.25 28.43
CA GLN A 377 -0.15 -25.86 28.82
C GLN A 377 -0.10 -25.23 30.22
N VAL A 378 -1.00 -24.25 30.50
CA VAL A 378 -1.01 -23.55 31.79
C VAL A 378 -1.85 -24.23 32.89
N SER A 379 -2.44 -25.37 32.62
CA SER A 379 -3.14 -26.20 33.62
C SER A 379 -2.25 -27.25 34.26
N THR A 380 -1.03 -27.44 33.74
CA THR A 380 -0.11 -28.45 34.21
C THR A 380 0.74 -27.97 35.38
N HIS A 381 1.06 -28.86 36.29
CA HIS A 381 2.03 -28.62 37.38
C HIS A 381 3.40 -29.26 37.06
N SER A 382 3.65 -29.65 35.81
CA SER A 382 4.86 -30.30 35.36
C SER A 382 5.46 -29.59 34.15
N VAL A 383 6.78 -29.33 34.20
CA VAL A 383 7.53 -28.73 33.09
C VAL A 383 7.47 -29.61 31.85
N VAL A 384 7.46 -30.95 31.98
CA VAL A 384 7.39 -31.86 30.85
C VAL A 384 6.08 -31.71 30.07
N TRP A 385 4.95 -31.66 30.77
CA TRP A 385 3.65 -31.47 30.14
C TRP A 385 3.50 -30.05 29.56
N PHE A 386 4.08 -29.03 30.22
CA PHE A 386 4.14 -27.67 29.69
C PHE A 386 4.82 -27.66 28.32
N VAL A 387 5.94 -28.34 28.15
CA VAL A 387 6.65 -28.49 26.86
C VAL A 387 5.82 -29.28 25.86
N ILE A 388 5.28 -30.43 26.25
CA ILE A 388 4.50 -31.32 25.36
C ILE A 388 3.30 -30.58 24.76
N PHE A 389 2.55 -29.78 25.53
CA PHE A 389 1.44 -29.00 25.04
C PHE A 389 1.88 -27.68 24.34
N GLY A 390 3.06 -27.16 24.66
CA GLY A 390 3.66 -26.01 24.01
C GLY A 390 4.12 -26.28 22.57
N ILE A 391 4.57 -27.52 22.27
CA ILE A 391 5.04 -27.88 20.92
C ILE A 391 3.96 -27.73 19.86
N PRO A 392 2.75 -28.33 19.97
CA PRO A 392 1.70 -28.15 18.98
C PRO A 392 1.29 -26.67 18.83
N GLN A 393 1.21 -25.93 19.93
CA GLN A 393 0.92 -24.51 19.91
C GLN A 393 1.94 -23.73 19.07
N ALA A 394 3.23 -23.95 19.32
CA ALA A 394 4.32 -23.28 18.61
C ALA A 394 4.33 -23.65 17.12
N VAL A 395 4.17 -24.94 16.78
CA VAL A 395 4.12 -25.42 15.38
C VAL A 395 2.96 -24.77 14.62
N LEU A 396 1.75 -24.84 15.17
CA LEU A 396 0.54 -24.32 14.52
C LEU A 396 0.64 -22.81 14.30
N THR A 397 1.09 -22.08 15.31
CA THR A 397 1.24 -20.62 15.24
C THR A 397 2.31 -20.22 14.23
N ALA A 398 3.50 -20.83 14.29
CA ALA A 398 4.59 -20.50 13.37
C ALA A 398 4.24 -20.81 11.92
N CYS A 399 3.61 -21.96 11.64
CA CYS A 399 3.15 -22.32 10.30
C CYS A 399 2.09 -21.35 9.78
N ALA A 400 1.12 -20.96 10.61
CA ALA A 400 0.07 -20.03 10.21
C ALA A 400 0.63 -18.64 9.88
N PHE A 401 1.51 -18.09 10.72
CA PHE A 401 2.12 -16.78 10.46
C PHE A 401 2.98 -16.77 9.19
N ALA A 402 3.72 -17.84 8.91
CA ALA A 402 4.52 -17.94 7.69
C ALA A 402 3.66 -17.85 6.40
N MET A 403 2.39 -18.26 6.47
CA MET A 403 1.49 -18.31 5.32
C MET A 403 0.67 -17.03 5.11
N VAL A 404 0.48 -16.21 6.13
CA VAL A 404 -0.42 -15.06 6.04
C VAL A 404 0.20 -13.92 5.23
N THR A 405 1.50 -13.68 5.36
CA THR A 405 2.19 -12.60 4.63
C THR A 405 2.07 -12.73 3.11
N PRO A 406 2.31 -13.91 2.49
CA PRO A 406 2.07 -14.11 1.06
C PRO A 406 0.63 -13.82 0.62
N VAL A 407 -0.36 -14.17 1.44
CA VAL A 407 -1.78 -13.88 1.14
C VAL A 407 -2.03 -12.38 1.10
N LEU A 408 -1.52 -11.63 2.07
CA LEU A 408 -1.66 -10.17 2.07
C LEU A 408 -1.03 -9.52 0.85
N GLN A 409 0.18 -9.97 0.49
CA GLN A 409 0.89 -9.43 -0.67
C GLN A 409 0.15 -9.71 -1.98
N ALA A 410 -0.49 -10.87 -2.10
CA ALA A 410 -1.19 -11.27 -3.31
C ALA A 410 -2.45 -10.45 -3.59
N VAL A 411 -3.20 -10.05 -2.56
CA VAL A 411 -4.42 -9.22 -2.71
C VAL A 411 -4.13 -7.72 -2.75
N CYS A 412 -2.88 -7.30 -2.57
CA CYS A 412 -2.47 -5.91 -2.71
C CYS A 412 -2.18 -5.59 -4.17
N PRO A 413 -2.67 -4.45 -4.70
CA PRO A 413 -2.19 -3.92 -5.97
C PRO A 413 -0.66 -3.90 -5.99
N TYR A 414 -0.04 -4.28 -7.10
CA TYR A 414 1.41 -4.50 -7.17
C TYR A 414 2.24 -3.30 -6.72
N ARG A 415 1.76 -2.07 -7.00
CA ARG A 415 2.39 -0.82 -6.57
C ARG A 415 2.27 -0.54 -5.07
N LEU A 416 1.32 -1.17 -4.39
CA LEU A 416 1.01 -0.95 -2.98
C LEU A 416 1.43 -2.13 -2.07
N ARG A 417 2.05 -3.19 -2.62
CA ARG A 417 2.41 -4.41 -1.86
C ARG A 417 3.27 -4.12 -0.64
N GLY A 418 4.31 -3.30 -0.80
CA GLY A 418 5.18 -2.92 0.32
C GLY A 418 4.41 -2.20 1.44
N LEU A 419 3.58 -1.24 1.05
CA LEU A 419 2.76 -0.48 2.00
C LEU A 419 1.67 -1.34 2.65
N GLY A 420 1.01 -2.23 1.89
CA GLY A 420 0.00 -3.15 2.42
C GLY A 420 0.58 -4.11 3.46
N THR A 421 1.80 -4.62 3.22
CA THR A 421 2.51 -5.46 4.19
C THR A 421 2.89 -4.66 5.44
N ALA A 422 3.45 -3.45 5.26
CA ALA A 422 3.81 -2.57 6.37
C ALA A 422 2.59 -2.21 7.24
N MET A 423 1.45 -1.92 6.62
CA MET A 423 0.19 -1.68 7.33
C MET A 423 -0.24 -2.91 8.13
N GLY A 424 -0.21 -4.11 7.53
CA GLY A 424 -0.55 -5.34 8.23
C GLY A 424 0.29 -5.53 9.50
N VAL A 425 1.60 -5.40 9.39
CA VAL A 425 2.53 -5.49 10.53
C VAL A 425 2.28 -4.37 11.55
N MET A 426 2.06 -3.14 11.09
CA MET A 426 1.74 -2.01 11.97
C MET A 426 0.52 -2.29 12.86
N TYR A 427 -0.57 -2.79 12.30
CA TYR A 427 -1.78 -3.10 13.08
C TYR A 427 -1.58 -4.28 14.04
N VAL A 428 -0.84 -5.32 13.65
CA VAL A 428 -0.48 -6.43 14.56
C VAL A 428 0.26 -5.89 15.78
N VAL A 429 1.26 -5.06 15.55
CA VAL A 429 2.17 -4.59 16.58
C VAL A 429 1.54 -3.46 17.41
N PHE A 430 0.87 -2.51 16.75
CA PHE A 430 0.26 -1.37 17.43
C PHE A 430 -0.96 -1.79 18.26
N ILE A 431 -1.96 -2.42 17.62
CA ILE A 431 -3.19 -2.80 18.31
C ILE A 431 -2.93 -4.05 19.16
N GLY A 432 -2.33 -5.09 18.57
CA GLY A 432 -2.09 -6.34 19.25
C GLY A 432 -1.03 -6.23 20.34
N GLY A 433 0.16 -5.72 19.99
CA GLY A 433 1.29 -5.66 20.93
C GLY A 433 1.07 -4.65 22.05
N PHE A 434 0.78 -3.40 21.70
CA PHE A 434 0.67 -2.32 22.69
C PHE A 434 -0.61 -2.42 23.52
N ALA A 435 -1.79 -2.51 22.86
CA ALA A 435 -3.04 -2.66 23.58
C ALA A 435 -3.12 -4.03 24.30
N GLY A 436 -2.57 -5.09 23.69
CA GLY A 436 -2.43 -6.39 24.34
C GLY A 436 -1.55 -6.34 25.59
N GLY A 437 -0.48 -5.55 25.57
CA GLY A 437 0.39 -5.30 26.72
C GLY A 437 -0.33 -4.60 27.89
N ILE A 438 -1.14 -3.59 27.58
CA ILE A 438 -1.99 -2.89 28.59
C ILE A 438 -2.99 -3.86 29.22
N LEU A 439 -3.68 -4.66 28.39
CA LEU A 439 -4.61 -5.67 28.89
C LEU A 439 -3.90 -6.78 29.67
N ALA A 440 -2.69 -7.16 29.26
CA ALA A 440 -1.89 -8.13 30.00
C ALA A 440 -1.47 -7.58 31.38
N ASP A 441 -1.07 -6.31 31.47
CA ASP A 441 -0.82 -5.64 32.75
C ASP A 441 -2.06 -5.72 33.66
N PHE A 442 -3.20 -5.30 33.16
CA PHE A 442 -4.45 -5.30 33.92
C PHE A 442 -4.85 -6.71 34.40
N PHE A 443 -4.94 -7.67 33.45
CA PHE A 443 -5.40 -9.02 33.80
C PHE A 443 -4.42 -9.80 34.68
N THR A 444 -3.11 -9.59 34.50
CA THR A 444 -2.08 -10.26 35.30
C THR A 444 -2.10 -9.76 36.75
N ASN A 445 -2.28 -8.45 36.94
CA ASN A 445 -2.35 -7.87 38.28
C ASN A 445 -3.66 -8.21 39.00
N GLN A 446 -4.80 -8.29 38.29
CA GLN A 446 -6.12 -8.57 38.89
C GLN A 446 -6.39 -10.07 39.12
N PHE A 447 -6.02 -10.92 38.13
CA PHE A 447 -6.44 -12.32 38.11
C PHE A 447 -5.29 -13.32 38.19
N GLY A 448 -4.04 -12.83 38.17
CA GLY A 448 -2.84 -13.67 38.14
C GLY A 448 -2.46 -14.16 36.75
N THR A 449 -1.21 -14.66 36.64
CA THR A 449 -0.56 -15.02 35.37
C THR A 449 -1.34 -16.09 34.58
N ARG A 450 -1.77 -17.16 35.26
CA ARG A 450 -2.53 -18.26 34.62
C ARG A 450 -3.81 -17.79 33.96
N ARG A 451 -4.64 -17.02 34.67
CA ARG A 451 -5.91 -16.50 34.14
C ARG A 451 -5.67 -15.47 33.03
N ALA A 452 -4.64 -14.64 33.13
CA ALA A 452 -4.28 -13.68 32.09
C ALA A 452 -3.93 -14.39 30.77
N VAL A 453 -3.15 -15.48 30.80
CA VAL A 453 -2.87 -16.32 29.63
C VAL A 453 -4.14 -16.83 28.97
N LEU A 454 -5.10 -17.34 29.77
CA LEU A 454 -6.37 -17.89 29.27
C LEU A 454 -7.26 -16.78 28.65
N ILE A 455 -7.39 -15.64 29.34
CA ILE A 455 -8.24 -14.53 28.90
C ILE A 455 -7.71 -13.90 27.60
N LEU A 456 -6.40 -13.80 27.45
CA LEU A 456 -5.80 -13.20 26.25
C LEU A 456 -5.60 -14.23 25.12
N GLY A 457 -5.08 -15.41 25.43
CA GLY A 457 -4.66 -16.39 24.43
C GLY A 457 -5.83 -17.10 23.72
N ILE A 458 -6.87 -17.49 24.48
CA ILE A 458 -8.00 -18.25 23.91
C ILE A 458 -8.81 -17.38 22.92
N PRO A 459 -9.34 -16.20 23.36
CA PRO A 459 -10.14 -15.38 22.46
C PRO A 459 -9.33 -14.87 21.26
N SER A 460 -8.06 -14.50 21.45
CA SER A 460 -7.22 -14.01 20.34
C SER A 460 -7.05 -15.04 19.24
N SER A 461 -6.81 -16.31 19.59
CA SER A 461 -6.65 -17.40 18.64
C SER A 461 -7.97 -17.73 17.91
N ILE A 462 -9.09 -17.76 18.63
CA ILE A 462 -10.40 -18.08 18.05
C ILE A 462 -10.86 -16.93 17.15
N ILE A 463 -10.87 -15.70 17.65
CA ILE A 463 -11.33 -14.53 16.90
C ILE A 463 -10.44 -14.30 15.68
N GLY A 464 -9.12 -14.36 15.86
CA GLY A 464 -8.17 -14.21 14.76
C GLY A 464 -8.35 -15.27 13.68
N GLY A 465 -8.49 -16.54 14.06
CA GLY A 465 -8.75 -17.64 13.13
C GLY A 465 -10.08 -17.47 12.38
N LEU A 466 -11.18 -17.13 13.07
CA LEU A 466 -12.48 -16.88 12.46
C LEU A 466 -12.46 -15.69 11.49
N LEU A 467 -11.77 -14.61 11.82
CA LEU A 467 -11.62 -13.45 10.93
C LEU A 467 -10.83 -13.80 9.67
N LEU A 468 -9.75 -14.59 9.77
CA LEU A 468 -9.03 -15.11 8.60
C LEU A 468 -9.94 -15.99 7.72
N MET A 469 -10.69 -16.90 8.34
CA MET A 469 -11.65 -17.74 7.59
C MET A 469 -12.74 -16.91 6.92
N ASN A 470 -13.19 -15.82 7.56
CA ASN A 470 -14.15 -14.91 6.95
C ASN A 470 -13.57 -14.19 5.72
N GLY A 471 -12.28 -13.85 5.72
CA GLY A 471 -11.57 -13.29 4.57
C GLY A 471 -11.60 -14.18 3.32
N ALA A 472 -11.76 -15.50 3.50
CA ALA A 472 -11.88 -16.46 2.41
C ALA A 472 -13.10 -16.21 1.49
N ARG A 473 -14.14 -15.49 1.98
CA ARG A 473 -15.34 -15.16 1.20
C ARG A 473 -15.08 -14.10 0.13
N SER A 474 -14.13 -13.20 0.39
CA SER A 474 -13.82 -12.06 -0.49
C SER A 474 -12.54 -12.23 -1.32
N ILE A 475 -11.64 -13.15 -0.93
CA ILE A 475 -10.30 -13.25 -1.51
C ILE A 475 -10.31 -13.48 -3.03
N ARG A 476 -11.25 -14.27 -3.56
CA ARG A 476 -11.33 -14.54 -5.01
C ARG A 476 -11.67 -13.26 -5.78
N HIS A 477 -12.63 -12.48 -5.29
CA HIS A 477 -13.03 -11.22 -5.91
C HIS A 477 -11.90 -10.18 -5.80
N ASP A 478 -11.26 -10.06 -4.61
CA ASP A 478 -10.17 -9.11 -4.43
C ASP A 478 -8.93 -9.48 -5.29
N LEU A 479 -8.67 -10.78 -5.51
CA LEU A 479 -7.61 -11.24 -6.42
C LEU A 479 -7.97 -10.97 -7.89
N SER A 480 -9.22 -11.15 -8.31
CA SER A 480 -9.59 -10.89 -9.71
C SER A 480 -9.35 -9.43 -10.09
N LEU A 481 -9.58 -8.48 -9.17
CA LEU A 481 -9.29 -7.07 -9.40
C LEU A 481 -7.79 -6.79 -9.59
N VAL A 482 -6.92 -7.48 -8.85
CA VAL A 482 -5.46 -7.35 -9.00
C VAL A 482 -5.00 -7.95 -10.33
N VAL A 483 -5.58 -9.08 -10.74
CA VAL A 483 -5.27 -9.72 -12.04
C VAL A 483 -5.71 -8.83 -13.20
N GLU A 484 -6.91 -8.24 -13.13
CA GLU A 484 -7.40 -7.32 -14.14
C GLU A 484 -6.49 -6.09 -14.30
N GLU A 485 -6.01 -5.50 -13.18
CA GLU A 485 -5.06 -4.38 -13.20
C GLU A 485 -3.75 -4.76 -13.91
N LEU A 486 -3.26 -5.99 -13.68
CA LEU A 486 -2.03 -6.48 -14.31
C LEU A 486 -2.21 -6.79 -15.80
N LEU A 487 -3.32 -7.43 -16.18
CA LEU A 487 -3.62 -7.73 -17.58
C LEU A 487 -3.79 -6.44 -18.40
N GLU A 488 -4.46 -5.45 -17.82
CA GLU A 488 -4.63 -4.15 -18.47
C GLU A 488 -3.27 -3.44 -18.67
N GLU A 489 -2.37 -3.50 -17.68
CA GLU A 489 -1.01 -2.97 -17.83
C GLU A 489 -0.22 -3.69 -18.92
N GLN A 490 -0.35 -5.02 -19.01
CA GLN A 490 0.29 -5.82 -20.05
C GLN A 490 -0.26 -5.51 -21.45
N GLU A 491 -1.57 -5.36 -21.60
CA GLU A 491 -2.19 -4.98 -22.88
C GLU A 491 -1.73 -3.60 -23.34
N GLU A 492 -1.65 -2.64 -22.40
CA GLU A 492 -1.18 -1.30 -22.71
C GLU A 492 0.28 -1.28 -23.15
N GLN A 493 1.14 -2.06 -22.48
CA GLN A 493 2.55 -2.21 -22.91
C GLN A 493 2.65 -2.81 -24.30
N ARG A 494 1.82 -3.80 -24.64
CA ARG A 494 1.77 -4.39 -25.99
C ARG A 494 1.33 -3.38 -27.05
N LYS A 495 0.30 -2.56 -26.73
CA LYS A 495 -0.14 -1.49 -27.64
C LYS A 495 0.96 -0.48 -27.91
N ARG A 496 1.72 -0.08 -26.88
CA ARG A 496 2.84 0.86 -27.02
C ARG A 496 4.02 0.32 -27.79
N ALA A 497 4.29 -0.99 -27.68
CA ALA A 497 5.35 -1.66 -28.42
C ALA A 497 5.05 -1.78 -29.93
N GLN A 498 3.81 -1.52 -30.36
CA GLN A 498 3.44 -1.46 -31.78
C GLN A 498 3.90 -0.12 -32.36
N GLU A 499 4.69 -0.18 -33.46
CA GLU A 499 5.16 1.02 -34.15
C GLU A 499 3.99 1.90 -34.62
N GLY A 500 4.01 3.19 -34.23
CA GLY A 500 3.04 4.20 -34.65
C GLY A 500 1.88 4.48 -33.67
N ALA A 501 1.81 3.82 -32.53
CA ALA A 501 0.82 4.14 -31.51
C ALA A 501 1.08 5.54 -30.88
N ARG A 502 0.11 6.45 -31.01
CA ARG A 502 0.17 7.75 -30.35
C ARG A 502 -0.16 7.58 -28.87
N THR A 503 0.79 7.89 -27.98
CA THR A 503 0.53 7.86 -26.53
C THR A 503 -0.46 8.96 -26.16
N PRO A 504 -1.62 8.63 -25.54
CA PRO A 504 -2.56 9.63 -25.08
C PRO A 504 -1.95 10.46 -23.92
N VAL A 505 -2.35 11.73 -23.83
CA VAL A 505 -1.97 12.59 -22.69
C VAL A 505 -2.65 12.11 -21.42
N LEU A 506 -3.96 11.83 -21.48
CA LEU A 506 -4.73 11.27 -20.36
C LEU A 506 -5.47 10.03 -20.83
N GLN A 507 -5.38 8.95 -20.06
CA GLN A 507 -6.12 7.71 -20.28
C GLN A 507 -6.78 7.29 -18.98
N LEU A 508 -8.08 7.01 -19.05
CA LEU A 508 -8.84 6.33 -18.02
C LEU A 508 -9.21 4.94 -18.57
N ALA A 509 -8.77 3.87 -17.89
CA ALA A 509 -9.00 2.50 -18.33
C ALA A 509 -9.72 1.70 -17.24
N ASN A 510 -10.89 1.14 -17.56
CA ASN A 510 -11.73 0.27 -16.72
C ASN A 510 -12.05 0.87 -15.34
N ILE A 511 -12.39 2.15 -15.28
CA ILE A 511 -12.59 2.88 -14.03
C ILE A 511 -13.94 2.54 -13.41
N ASP A 512 -13.92 1.89 -12.22
CA ASP A 512 -15.05 1.76 -11.31
C ASP A 512 -14.82 2.62 -10.06
N PHE A 513 -15.87 3.33 -9.63
CA PHE A 513 -15.78 4.16 -8.42
C PHE A 513 -17.11 4.19 -7.66
N SER A 514 -17.03 4.11 -6.31
CA SER A 514 -18.19 4.18 -5.41
C SER A 514 -17.96 5.22 -4.29
N TYR A 515 -19.00 5.96 -3.96
CA TYR A 515 -19.11 6.71 -2.70
C TYR A 515 -19.77 5.82 -1.64
N GLY A 516 -18.96 5.29 -0.72
CA GLY A 516 -19.44 4.34 0.28
C GLY A 516 -19.97 3.05 -0.33
N THR A 517 -21.27 2.83 -0.32
CA THR A 517 -21.94 1.64 -0.92
C THR A 517 -22.58 1.91 -2.28
N VAL A 518 -22.57 3.17 -2.74
CA VAL A 518 -23.23 3.57 -3.99
C VAL A 518 -22.18 3.67 -5.09
N GLN A 519 -22.23 2.78 -6.07
CA GLN A 519 -21.37 2.86 -7.24
C GLN A 519 -21.87 3.97 -8.18
N VAL A 520 -20.94 4.80 -8.66
CA VAL A 520 -21.20 5.99 -9.49
C VAL A 520 -20.56 5.86 -10.86
N LEU A 521 -19.41 5.20 -10.99
CA LEU A 521 -18.75 4.95 -12.27
C LEU A 521 -18.68 3.44 -12.50
N PHE A 522 -18.96 3.02 -13.73
CA PHE A 522 -19.00 1.64 -14.15
C PHE A 522 -18.18 1.47 -15.43
N ASP A 523 -17.05 0.83 -15.34
CA ASP A 523 -16.15 0.46 -16.45
C ASP A 523 -15.88 1.61 -17.43
N VAL A 524 -15.57 2.81 -16.89
CA VAL A 524 -15.34 4.01 -17.71
C VAL A 524 -13.98 3.90 -18.41
N ASN A 525 -14.03 3.99 -19.75
CA ASN A 525 -12.87 3.91 -20.63
C ASN A 525 -12.87 5.06 -21.61
N PHE A 526 -11.81 5.85 -21.68
CA PHE A 526 -11.55 6.82 -22.74
C PHE A 526 -10.11 7.35 -22.70
N GLU A 527 -9.69 7.95 -23.81
CA GLU A 527 -8.36 8.53 -24.01
C GLU A 527 -8.46 9.97 -24.52
N ILE A 528 -7.50 10.82 -24.17
CA ILE A 528 -7.39 12.18 -24.65
C ILE A 528 -6.01 12.39 -25.22
N HIS A 529 -5.93 12.84 -26.48
CA HIS A 529 -4.68 13.06 -27.16
C HIS A 529 -4.19 14.52 -27.05
N ARG A 530 -2.90 14.74 -27.33
CA ARG A 530 -2.28 16.06 -27.22
C ARG A 530 -2.94 17.06 -28.17
N GLY A 531 -3.29 18.23 -27.64
CA GLY A 531 -3.95 19.31 -28.37
C GLY A 531 -5.45 19.10 -28.63
N GLU A 532 -6.04 18.01 -28.13
CA GLU A 532 -7.46 17.70 -28.29
C GLU A 532 -8.30 18.41 -27.24
N CYS A 533 -9.43 18.98 -27.65
CA CYS A 533 -10.48 19.48 -26.77
C CYS A 533 -11.65 18.48 -26.76
N VAL A 534 -11.81 17.79 -25.62
CA VAL A 534 -12.87 16.77 -25.44
C VAL A 534 -13.96 17.30 -24.53
N ALA A 535 -15.21 17.21 -24.96
CA ALA A 535 -16.39 17.50 -24.13
C ALA A 535 -16.91 16.25 -23.45
N LEU A 536 -17.04 16.29 -22.12
CA LEU A 536 -17.71 15.25 -21.34
C LEU A 536 -19.13 15.70 -21.00
N LEU A 537 -20.09 15.12 -21.69
CA LEU A 537 -21.52 15.40 -21.61
C LEU A 537 -22.26 14.33 -20.81
N GLY A 538 -23.46 14.65 -20.37
CA GLY A 538 -24.35 13.70 -19.70
C GLY A 538 -25.32 14.39 -18.73
N THR A 539 -26.31 13.66 -18.27
CA THR A 539 -27.33 14.14 -17.34
C THR A 539 -26.73 14.49 -15.96
N ASN A 540 -27.47 15.24 -15.16
CA ASN A 540 -27.09 15.53 -13.77
C ASN A 540 -27.05 14.22 -12.97
N GLY A 541 -25.97 14.05 -12.21
CA GLY A 541 -25.73 12.80 -11.46
C GLY A 541 -25.14 11.66 -12.31
N ALA A 542 -24.85 11.84 -13.60
CA ALA A 542 -24.23 10.82 -14.44
C ALA A 542 -22.80 10.42 -14.04
N GLY A 543 -22.12 11.21 -13.17
CA GLY A 543 -20.77 10.90 -12.72
C GLY A 543 -19.66 11.79 -13.32
N LYS A 544 -20.01 12.85 -14.10
CA LYS A 544 -19.05 13.74 -14.79
C LYS A 544 -18.00 14.33 -13.85
N SER A 545 -18.42 15.03 -12.80
CA SER A 545 -17.48 15.62 -11.81
C SER A 545 -16.69 14.54 -11.04
N THR A 546 -17.24 13.32 -10.91
CA THR A 546 -16.52 12.19 -10.31
C THR A 546 -15.36 11.75 -11.20
N ILE A 547 -15.56 11.72 -12.54
CA ILE A 547 -14.48 11.44 -13.50
C ILE A 547 -13.34 12.47 -13.35
N LEU A 548 -13.67 13.77 -13.28
CA LEU A 548 -12.65 14.81 -13.07
C LEU A 548 -11.91 14.62 -11.74
N ARG A 549 -12.61 14.25 -10.67
CA ARG A 549 -12.00 13.99 -9.35
C ARG A 549 -11.09 12.76 -9.38
N VAL A 550 -11.45 11.71 -10.12
CA VAL A 550 -10.61 10.53 -10.33
C VAL A 550 -9.37 10.90 -11.18
N ALA A 551 -9.55 11.65 -12.26
CA ALA A 551 -8.45 12.09 -13.13
C ALA A 551 -7.47 13.01 -12.39
N SER A 552 -7.97 13.95 -11.57
CA SER A 552 -7.13 14.86 -10.76
C SER A 552 -6.53 14.21 -9.50
N GLY A 553 -6.96 12.98 -9.12
CA GLY A 553 -6.47 12.26 -7.94
C GLY A 553 -7.14 12.64 -6.63
N LEU A 554 -8.19 13.45 -6.66
CA LEU A 554 -9.01 13.78 -5.49
C LEU A 554 -9.80 12.56 -4.99
N GLU A 555 -10.09 11.61 -5.89
CA GLU A 555 -10.68 10.32 -5.57
C GLU A 555 -9.83 9.18 -6.15
N VAL A 556 -9.83 8.04 -5.45
CA VAL A 556 -9.09 6.85 -5.86
C VAL A 556 -10.08 5.78 -6.33
N PRO A 557 -9.98 5.29 -7.58
CA PRO A 557 -10.90 4.30 -8.11
C PRO A 557 -10.77 2.96 -7.39
N GLU A 558 -11.84 2.16 -7.40
CA GLU A 558 -11.83 0.80 -6.86
C GLU A 558 -11.23 -0.21 -7.84
N ARG A 559 -11.42 0.05 -9.13
CA ARG A 559 -10.89 -0.71 -10.25
C ARG A 559 -10.42 0.25 -11.33
N GLY A 560 -9.47 -0.20 -12.14
CA GLY A 560 -8.97 0.55 -13.29
C GLY A 560 -7.76 1.42 -13.00
N VAL A 561 -7.28 2.06 -14.06
CA VAL A 561 -6.01 2.77 -14.09
C VAL A 561 -6.18 4.15 -14.72
N VAL A 562 -5.52 5.15 -14.12
CA VAL A 562 -5.37 6.50 -14.68
C VAL A 562 -3.93 6.67 -15.13
N ARG A 563 -3.72 7.07 -16.39
CA ARG A 563 -2.37 7.34 -16.95
C ARG A 563 -2.26 8.75 -17.48
N LEU A 564 -1.07 9.33 -17.29
CA LEU A 564 -0.66 10.60 -17.88
C LEU A 564 0.58 10.34 -18.75
N ASN A 565 0.50 10.69 -20.04
CA ASN A 565 1.58 10.39 -21.01
C ASN A 565 2.06 8.95 -20.90
N GLY A 566 1.11 8.02 -20.73
CA GLY A 566 1.38 6.61 -20.56
C GLY A 566 1.86 6.16 -19.18
N ARG A 567 2.17 7.05 -18.24
CA ARG A 567 2.55 6.71 -16.88
C ARG A 567 1.33 6.45 -16.01
N ASN A 568 1.31 5.33 -15.31
CA ASN A 568 0.27 5.05 -14.33
C ASN A 568 0.40 5.97 -13.11
N ILE A 569 -0.61 6.83 -12.91
CA ILE A 569 -0.68 7.80 -11.82
C ILE A 569 -1.83 7.50 -10.83
N THR A 570 -2.45 6.33 -10.90
CA THR A 570 -3.68 5.98 -10.16
C THR A 570 -3.61 6.29 -8.67
N TYR A 571 -2.45 6.05 -8.04
CA TYR A 571 -2.25 6.26 -6.60
C TYR A 571 -1.40 7.50 -6.27
N VAL A 572 -1.18 8.39 -7.25
CA VAL A 572 -0.40 9.63 -7.07
C VAL A 572 -1.27 10.70 -6.43
N ALA A 573 -0.69 11.45 -5.47
CA ALA A 573 -1.39 12.54 -4.79
C ALA A 573 -1.83 13.67 -5.75
N PRO A 574 -2.97 14.34 -5.49
CA PRO A 574 -3.47 15.44 -6.32
C PRO A 574 -2.43 16.54 -6.56
N GLU A 575 -1.67 16.92 -5.52
CA GLU A 575 -0.63 17.94 -5.61
C GLU A 575 0.52 17.52 -6.54
N SER A 576 0.84 16.24 -6.54
CA SER A 576 1.87 15.69 -7.44
C SER A 576 1.35 15.61 -8.88
N ARG A 577 0.07 15.22 -9.08
CA ARG A 577 -0.56 15.24 -10.41
C ARG A 577 -0.65 16.65 -10.98
N ALA A 578 -0.95 17.64 -10.13
CA ALA A 578 -0.94 19.05 -10.55
C ALA A 578 0.46 19.51 -11.01
N ARG A 579 1.52 19.09 -10.29
CA ARG A 579 2.92 19.34 -10.72
C ARG A 579 3.33 18.57 -11.99
N MET A 580 2.67 17.47 -12.27
CA MET A 580 2.86 16.70 -13.51
C MET A 580 2.07 17.26 -14.68
N GLY A 581 1.23 18.30 -14.44
CA GLY A 581 0.49 19.01 -15.47
C GLY A 581 -1.00 18.69 -15.55
N ILE A 582 -1.60 17.92 -14.62
CA ILE A 582 -3.06 17.76 -14.55
C ILE A 582 -3.63 18.81 -13.65
N VAL A 583 -4.24 19.85 -14.22
CA VAL A 583 -4.80 20.96 -13.44
C VAL A 583 -6.30 21.03 -13.63
N GLN A 584 -7.05 21.11 -12.53
CA GLN A 584 -8.51 21.20 -12.55
C GLN A 584 -9.01 22.61 -12.22
N LEU A 585 -9.89 23.14 -13.06
CA LEU A 585 -10.72 24.30 -12.78
C LEU A 585 -12.03 23.82 -12.16
N PRO A 586 -12.26 24.02 -10.86
CA PRO A 586 -13.50 23.61 -10.21
C PRO A 586 -14.62 24.58 -10.54
N GLY A 587 -15.86 24.11 -10.70
CA GLY A 587 -17.04 24.93 -10.92
C GLY A 587 -17.28 25.95 -9.78
N GLY A 588 -17.34 27.22 -10.09
CA GLY A 588 -17.85 28.28 -9.22
C GLY A 588 -17.01 28.71 -7.99
N LYS A 589 -15.83 28.11 -7.71
CA LYS A 589 -15.04 28.34 -6.47
C LYS A 589 -13.52 28.48 -6.67
N GLY A 590 -13.07 28.91 -7.84
CA GLY A 590 -11.66 28.90 -8.22
C GLY A 590 -10.81 30.07 -7.70
N VAL A 591 -11.34 31.02 -6.89
CA VAL A 591 -10.64 32.24 -6.50
C VAL A 591 -10.54 32.41 -4.98
N PHE A 592 -9.55 33.19 -4.52
CA PHE A 592 -9.44 33.66 -3.13
C PHE A 592 -10.12 35.03 -3.01
N PRO A 593 -11.34 35.13 -2.43
CA PRO A 593 -12.15 36.33 -2.51
C PRO A 593 -11.55 37.56 -1.82
N SER A 594 -10.76 37.35 -0.77
CA SER A 594 -10.13 38.41 0.03
C SER A 594 -8.85 38.97 -0.58
N LEU A 595 -8.25 38.25 -1.52
CA LEU A 595 -7.01 38.65 -2.18
C LEU A 595 -7.31 39.47 -3.45
N THR A 596 -6.38 40.35 -3.84
CA THR A 596 -6.48 41.06 -5.12
C THR A 596 -6.30 40.10 -6.30
N ILE A 597 -6.69 40.51 -7.50
CA ILE A 597 -6.50 39.73 -8.72
C ILE A 597 -5.01 39.35 -8.89
N ALA A 598 -4.12 40.37 -8.81
CA ALA A 598 -2.67 40.13 -8.91
C ALA A 598 -2.14 39.17 -7.84
N GLN A 599 -2.66 39.23 -6.60
CA GLN A 599 -2.30 38.31 -5.54
C GLN A 599 -2.82 36.89 -5.79
N ASN A 600 -4.04 36.73 -6.33
CA ASN A 600 -4.58 35.43 -6.74
C ASN A 600 -3.68 34.78 -7.78
N LEU A 601 -3.23 35.51 -8.80
CA LEU A 601 -2.33 35.00 -9.83
C LEU A 601 -0.93 34.70 -9.26
N ALA A 602 -0.38 35.61 -8.44
CA ALA A 602 0.95 35.44 -7.86
C ALA A 602 1.06 34.21 -6.96
N ILE A 603 -0.02 33.83 -6.21
CA ILE A 603 -0.04 32.59 -5.40
C ILE A 603 0.07 31.37 -6.32
N SER A 604 -0.68 31.34 -7.43
CA SER A 604 -0.63 30.24 -8.38
C SER A 604 0.74 30.13 -9.07
N ALA A 605 1.33 31.28 -9.47
CA ALA A 605 2.68 31.32 -10.04
C ALA A 605 3.77 30.77 -9.11
N ARG A 606 3.65 31.03 -7.79
CA ARG A 606 4.63 30.55 -6.77
C ARG A 606 4.69 29.04 -6.65
N LEU A 607 3.61 28.32 -6.93
CA LEU A 607 3.59 26.87 -6.87
C LEU A 607 4.54 26.22 -7.89
N ASN A 608 4.82 26.91 -9.00
CA ASN A 608 5.78 26.48 -10.01
C ASN A 608 7.23 26.88 -9.70
N GLY A 609 7.46 27.57 -8.56
CA GLY A 609 8.78 28.09 -8.19
C GLY A 609 9.17 29.33 -9.00
N GLY A 610 10.37 29.82 -8.75
CA GLY A 610 10.95 30.97 -9.43
C GLY A 610 11.21 32.17 -8.50
N SER A 611 12.03 33.10 -8.98
CA SER A 611 12.31 34.35 -8.30
C SER A 611 11.08 35.30 -8.31
N ARG A 612 11.10 36.31 -7.47
CA ARG A 612 10.02 37.29 -7.42
C ARG A 612 9.79 37.98 -8.77
N ALA A 613 10.89 38.31 -9.48
CA ALA A 613 10.81 38.95 -10.79
C ALA A 613 10.16 38.03 -11.85
N GLU A 614 10.47 36.75 -11.85
CA GLU A 614 9.85 35.76 -12.74
C GLU A 614 8.37 35.55 -12.42
N ILE A 615 7.98 35.60 -11.15
CA ILE A 615 6.58 35.51 -10.73
C ILE A 615 5.81 36.75 -11.21
N ASP A 616 6.37 37.97 -11.01
CA ASP A 616 5.75 39.21 -11.43
C ASP A 616 5.61 39.23 -12.96
N GLN A 617 6.62 38.78 -13.71
CA GLN A 617 6.56 38.68 -15.19
C GLN A 617 5.44 37.73 -15.66
N ARG A 618 5.33 36.55 -15.06
CA ARG A 618 4.25 35.58 -15.39
C ARG A 618 2.86 36.17 -15.10
N VAL A 619 2.73 36.94 -14.02
CA VAL A 619 1.47 37.62 -13.69
C VAL A 619 1.12 38.67 -14.77
N ASP A 620 2.09 39.46 -15.22
CA ASP A 620 1.87 40.46 -16.27
C ASP A 620 1.57 39.82 -17.63
N ASP A 621 2.26 38.70 -17.98
CA ASP A 621 1.98 37.92 -19.18
C ASP A 621 0.54 37.36 -19.17
N MET A 622 0.10 36.85 -18.01
CA MET A 622 -1.27 36.35 -17.86
C MET A 622 -2.31 37.45 -17.96
N LEU A 623 -2.05 38.64 -17.39
CA LEU A 623 -2.94 39.79 -17.47
C LEU A 623 -3.06 40.30 -18.90
N THR A 624 -2.03 40.12 -19.74
CA THR A 624 -2.11 40.43 -21.17
C THR A 624 -3.12 39.54 -21.89
N LEU A 625 -3.27 38.28 -21.47
CA LEU A 625 -4.28 37.38 -22.02
C LEU A 625 -5.70 37.67 -21.53
N PHE A 626 -5.82 38.34 -20.36
CA PHE A 626 -7.08 38.71 -19.73
C PHE A 626 -7.16 40.21 -19.43
N PRO A 627 -7.33 41.09 -20.46
CA PRO A 627 -7.32 42.56 -20.29
C PRO A 627 -8.34 43.05 -19.28
N GLU A 628 -9.51 42.42 -19.20
CA GLU A 628 -10.59 42.75 -18.26
C GLU A 628 -10.16 42.59 -16.78
N LEU A 629 -9.18 41.76 -16.52
CA LEU A 629 -8.60 41.54 -15.18
C LEU A 629 -7.47 42.53 -14.91
N ASP A 630 -6.70 42.94 -15.93
CA ASP A 630 -5.60 43.90 -15.77
C ASP A 630 -6.08 45.27 -15.31
N GLU A 631 -7.17 45.79 -15.89
CA GLU A 631 -7.79 47.02 -15.48
C GLU A 631 -8.14 47.09 -13.97
N ARG A 632 -8.35 45.90 -13.38
CA ARG A 632 -8.81 45.71 -11.99
C ARG A 632 -7.83 44.97 -11.10
N LYS A 633 -6.58 44.79 -11.51
CA LYS A 633 -5.60 43.94 -10.86
C LYS A 633 -5.35 44.19 -9.37
N LYS A 634 -5.64 45.40 -8.89
CA LYS A 634 -5.52 45.80 -7.49
C LYS A 634 -6.82 45.63 -6.69
N GLN A 635 -7.93 45.29 -7.33
CA GLN A 635 -9.21 45.06 -6.64
C GLN A 635 -9.28 43.66 -6.03
N PRO A 636 -9.98 43.51 -4.89
CA PRO A 636 -10.20 42.18 -4.30
C PRO A 636 -11.12 41.35 -5.19
N ALA A 637 -10.84 40.02 -5.32
CA ALA A 637 -11.57 39.12 -6.20
C ALA A 637 -13.07 39.02 -5.87
N ARG A 638 -13.48 39.29 -4.62
CA ARG A 638 -14.89 39.35 -4.22
C ARG A 638 -15.69 40.47 -4.88
N SER A 639 -15.04 41.54 -5.41
CA SER A 639 -15.71 42.64 -6.09
C SER A 639 -15.99 42.35 -7.57
N LEU A 640 -15.50 41.26 -8.10
CA LEU A 640 -15.70 40.82 -9.47
C LEU A 640 -17.09 40.21 -9.67
N SER A 641 -17.66 40.40 -10.88
CA SER A 641 -18.84 39.65 -11.31
C SER A 641 -18.54 38.15 -11.37
N GLY A 642 -19.56 37.28 -11.37
CA GLY A 642 -19.38 35.83 -11.48
C GLY A 642 -18.54 35.42 -12.68
N GLY A 643 -18.76 36.02 -13.85
CA GLY A 643 -17.98 35.75 -15.04
C GLY A 643 -16.52 36.20 -14.94
N GLN A 644 -16.27 37.37 -14.32
CA GLN A 644 -14.90 37.84 -14.07
C GLN A 644 -14.17 36.95 -13.03
N GLN A 645 -14.90 36.41 -12.04
CA GLN A 645 -14.34 35.41 -11.11
C GLN A 645 -13.98 34.12 -11.83
N GLN A 646 -14.80 33.70 -12.79
CA GLN A 646 -14.51 32.50 -13.61
C GLN A 646 -13.29 32.72 -14.51
N MET A 647 -13.18 33.91 -15.15
CA MET A 647 -11.98 34.31 -15.91
C MET A 647 -10.72 34.29 -15.01
N LEU A 648 -10.81 34.85 -13.79
CA LEU A 648 -9.69 34.84 -12.86
C LEU A 648 -9.33 33.40 -12.43
N ALA A 649 -10.31 32.53 -12.22
CA ALA A 649 -10.10 31.14 -11.90
C ALA A 649 -9.41 30.40 -13.06
N LEU A 650 -9.81 30.67 -14.32
CA LEU A 650 -9.15 30.11 -15.51
C LEU A 650 -7.72 30.66 -15.64
N ALA A 651 -7.50 31.95 -15.47
CA ALA A 651 -6.16 32.52 -15.47
C ALA A 651 -5.24 31.89 -14.42
N ARG A 652 -5.76 31.61 -13.21
CA ARG A 652 -5.01 30.97 -12.14
C ARG A 652 -4.56 29.54 -12.48
N VAL A 653 -5.41 28.73 -13.12
CA VAL A 653 -5.03 27.35 -13.49
C VAL A 653 -4.06 27.34 -14.66
N LEU A 654 -4.17 28.31 -15.60
CA LEU A 654 -3.21 28.47 -16.69
C LEU A 654 -1.82 28.91 -16.22
N MET A 655 -1.69 29.54 -15.05
CA MET A 655 -0.39 29.83 -14.44
C MET A 655 0.47 28.60 -14.17
N HIS A 656 -0.12 27.43 -14.14
CA HIS A 656 0.57 26.16 -13.91
C HIS A 656 1.15 25.53 -15.17
N ASP A 657 0.92 26.09 -16.35
CA ASP A 657 1.32 25.53 -17.65
C ASP A 657 0.87 24.06 -17.80
N PRO A 658 -0.45 23.79 -17.76
CA PRO A 658 -0.95 22.43 -17.68
C PRO A 658 -0.72 21.62 -18.96
N GLU A 659 -0.30 20.37 -18.82
CA GLU A 659 -0.31 19.35 -19.91
C GLU A 659 -1.75 19.05 -20.34
N ILE A 660 -2.66 18.96 -19.36
CA ILE A 660 -4.10 18.84 -19.57
C ILE A 660 -4.87 19.68 -18.57
N LEU A 661 -5.84 20.44 -19.08
CA LEU A 661 -6.75 21.28 -18.31
C LEU A 661 -8.10 20.58 -18.18
N LEU A 662 -8.51 20.29 -16.93
CA LEU A 662 -9.81 19.71 -16.59
C LEU A 662 -10.74 20.84 -16.16
N ILE A 663 -11.85 21.06 -16.87
CA ILE A 663 -12.80 22.15 -16.60
C ILE A 663 -14.15 21.57 -16.18
N ASP A 664 -14.65 21.96 -15.02
CA ASP A 664 -15.96 21.56 -14.51
C ASP A 664 -16.98 22.73 -14.69
N GLU A 665 -17.94 22.55 -15.58
CA GLU A 665 -19.07 23.47 -15.81
C GLU A 665 -18.66 24.93 -16.09
N LEU A 666 -18.06 25.18 -17.27
CA LEU A 666 -17.54 26.49 -17.67
C LEU A 666 -18.64 27.55 -17.76
N SER A 667 -19.84 27.14 -18.24
CA SER A 667 -20.94 28.06 -18.60
C SER A 667 -22.00 28.24 -17.52
N LEU A 668 -21.99 27.42 -16.45
CA LEU A 668 -23.09 27.33 -15.49
C LEU A 668 -23.33 28.65 -14.73
N GLY A 669 -24.57 29.17 -14.83
CA GLY A 669 -25.02 30.33 -14.08
C GLY A 669 -24.45 31.69 -14.60
N LEU A 670 -23.84 31.69 -15.77
CA LEU A 670 -23.27 32.91 -16.39
C LEU A 670 -24.21 33.51 -17.44
N ALA A 671 -24.12 34.81 -17.61
CA ALA A 671 -24.83 35.52 -18.67
C ALA A 671 -24.27 35.13 -20.06
N PRO A 672 -25.12 35.08 -21.12
CA PRO A 672 -24.70 34.62 -22.46
C PRO A 672 -23.47 35.37 -23.02
N VAL A 673 -23.37 36.67 -22.80
CA VAL A 673 -22.20 37.49 -23.22
C VAL A 673 -20.90 37.01 -22.57
N VAL A 674 -20.95 36.60 -21.30
CA VAL A 674 -19.78 36.10 -20.59
C VAL A 674 -19.42 34.70 -21.10
N VAL A 675 -20.40 33.87 -21.38
CA VAL A 675 -20.18 32.54 -21.97
C VAL A 675 -19.49 32.67 -23.32
N SER A 676 -19.98 33.55 -24.21
CA SER A 676 -19.32 33.82 -25.51
C SER A 676 -17.86 34.23 -25.35
N ARG A 677 -17.56 35.09 -24.36
CA ARG A 677 -16.18 35.49 -24.09
C ARG A 677 -15.30 34.37 -23.58
N LEU A 678 -15.83 33.48 -22.73
CA LEU A 678 -15.11 32.26 -22.26
C LEU A 678 -14.87 31.25 -23.38
N LEU A 679 -15.81 31.12 -24.33
CA LEU A 679 -15.64 30.29 -25.52
C LEU A 679 -14.53 30.79 -26.42
N GLU A 680 -14.45 32.10 -26.67
CA GLU A 680 -13.34 32.73 -27.41
C GLU A 680 -11.98 32.46 -26.75
N LEU A 681 -11.92 32.47 -25.41
CA LEU A 681 -10.70 32.14 -24.69
C LEU A 681 -10.36 30.65 -24.84
N VAL A 682 -11.34 29.74 -24.79
CA VAL A 682 -11.13 28.32 -25.02
C VAL A 682 -10.62 28.07 -26.44
N ASP A 683 -11.19 28.75 -27.46
CA ASP A 683 -10.69 28.64 -28.83
C ASP A 683 -9.24 29.13 -28.95
N THR A 684 -8.90 30.26 -28.29
CA THR A 684 -7.51 30.75 -28.25
C THR A 684 -6.54 29.71 -27.60
N LEU A 685 -6.98 29.03 -26.53
CA LEU A 685 -6.19 27.97 -25.88
C LEU A 685 -6.04 26.76 -26.80
N LYS A 686 -7.12 26.39 -27.50
CA LYS A 686 -7.11 25.27 -28.46
C LYS A 686 -6.14 25.56 -29.62
N GLU A 687 -6.16 26.80 -30.18
CA GLU A 687 -5.21 27.24 -31.23
C GLU A 687 -3.74 27.16 -30.74
N ARG A 688 -3.50 27.35 -29.45
CA ARG A 688 -2.18 27.19 -28.82
C ARG A 688 -1.81 25.74 -28.54
N GLY A 689 -2.66 24.78 -28.89
CA GLY A 689 -2.44 23.35 -28.69
C GLY A 689 -2.66 22.83 -27.27
N GLN A 690 -3.42 23.59 -26.44
CA GLN A 690 -3.75 23.16 -25.09
C GLN A 690 -4.69 21.97 -25.09
N THR A 691 -4.32 20.88 -24.42
CA THR A 691 -5.19 19.72 -24.21
C THR A 691 -6.22 20.00 -23.14
N MET A 692 -7.51 19.73 -23.40
CA MET A 692 -8.60 20.08 -22.50
C MET A 692 -9.64 18.96 -22.40
N LEU A 693 -10.15 18.72 -21.17
CA LEU A 693 -11.36 17.96 -20.90
C LEU A 693 -12.38 18.90 -20.24
N ILE A 694 -13.45 19.18 -20.93
CA ILE A 694 -14.46 20.16 -20.50
C ILE A 694 -15.77 19.41 -20.20
N VAL A 695 -16.20 19.46 -18.95
CA VAL A 695 -17.52 18.99 -18.52
C VAL A 695 -18.53 20.09 -18.77
N GLU A 696 -19.55 19.77 -19.57
CA GLU A 696 -20.63 20.70 -19.86
C GLU A 696 -22.02 20.01 -19.79
N GLN A 697 -23.02 20.82 -19.46
CA GLN A 697 -24.44 20.37 -19.50
C GLN A 697 -25.11 20.82 -20.79
N SER A 698 -24.63 21.91 -21.40
CA SER A 698 -25.18 22.45 -22.64
C SER A 698 -24.51 21.83 -23.85
N LEU A 699 -25.29 21.09 -24.64
CA LEU A 699 -24.82 20.50 -25.89
C LEU A 699 -24.31 21.57 -26.86
N ASN A 700 -25.02 22.69 -26.98
CA ASN A 700 -24.61 23.78 -27.87
C ASN A 700 -23.26 24.40 -27.53
N VAL A 701 -22.96 24.54 -26.22
CA VAL A 701 -21.67 25.02 -25.74
C VAL A 701 -20.59 23.96 -26.03
N ALA A 702 -20.84 22.71 -25.74
CA ALA A 702 -19.91 21.63 -25.98
C ALA A 702 -19.54 21.48 -27.47
N LEU A 703 -20.56 21.52 -28.37
CA LEU A 703 -20.36 21.40 -29.81
C LEU A 703 -19.61 22.61 -30.42
N ALA A 704 -19.69 23.78 -29.77
CA ALA A 704 -18.98 24.96 -30.25
C ALA A 704 -17.46 24.90 -30.05
N ILE A 705 -16.98 24.13 -29.08
CA ILE A 705 -15.56 24.12 -28.66
C ILE A 705 -14.86 22.79 -28.84
N ALA A 706 -15.60 21.65 -28.74
CA ALA A 706 -14.99 20.33 -28.68
C ALA A 706 -14.71 19.74 -30.07
N ASP A 707 -13.58 19.04 -30.18
CA ASP A 707 -13.27 18.22 -31.34
C ASP A 707 -14.01 16.88 -31.26
N ARG A 708 -14.11 16.33 -30.04
CA ARG A 708 -14.73 15.07 -29.73
C ARG A 708 -15.60 15.16 -28.49
N ALA A 709 -16.69 14.40 -28.46
CA ALA A 709 -17.59 14.33 -27.33
C ALA A 709 -17.63 12.91 -26.74
N ILE A 710 -17.73 12.86 -25.41
CA ILE A 710 -17.98 11.66 -24.63
C ILE A 710 -19.30 11.87 -23.92
N PHE A 711 -20.27 10.98 -24.12
CA PHE A 711 -21.56 11.05 -23.43
C PHE A 711 -21.64 10.00 -22.33
N LEU A 712 -21.82 10.49 -21.10
CA LEU A 712 -21.92 9.69 -19.89
C LEU A 712 -23.38 9.58 -19.44
N GLU A 713 -23.88 8.35 -19.24
CA GLU A 713 -25.19 8.09 -18.67
C GLU A 713 -25.08 7.04 -17.55
N LYS A 714 -25.61 7.37 -16.38
CA LYS A 714 -25.63 6.49 -15.19
C LYS A 714 -24.26 5.87 -14.87
N GLY A 715 -23.19 6.63 -15.10
CA GLY A 715 -21.83 6.20 -14.81
C GLY A 715 -21.13 5.39 -15.89
N GLU A 716 -21.76 5.17 -17.04
CA GLU A 716 -21.21 4.45 -18.20
C GLU A 716 -21.01 5.38 -19.39
N VAL A 717 -19.97 5.16 -20.19
CA VAL A 717 -19.77 5.84 -21.48
C VAL A 717 -20.69 5.20 -22.51
N ARG A 718 -21.63 5.99 -23.01
CA ARG A 718 -22.62 5.54 -24.02
C ARG A 718 -22.25 5.94 -25.44
N PHE A 719 -21.47 7.01 -25.58
CA PHE A 719 -20.98 7.49 -26.87
C PHE A 719 -19.60 8.09 -26.70
N GLU A 720 -18.76 7.86 -27.69
CA GLU A 720 -17.44 8.48 -27.87
C GLU A 720 -17.19 8.64 -29.36
N GLY A 721 -16.96 9.88 -29.81
CA GLY A 721 -16.74 10.18 -31.23
C GLY A 721 -16.65 11.68 -31.51
N PRO A 722 -16.54 12.08 -32.79
CA PRO A 722 -16.56 13.48 -33.18
C PRO A 722 -17.78 14.19 -32.59
N ALA A 723 -17.58 15.43 -32.11
CA ALA A 723 -18.65 16.15 -31.40
C ALA A 723 -19.92 16.36 -32.27
N LEU A 724 -19.75 16.50 -33.57
CA LEU A 724 -20.86 16.68 -34.52
C LEU A 724 -21.70 15.41 -34.70
N ASP A 725 -21.09 14.23 -34.60
CA ASP A 725 -21.79 12.94 -34.77
C ASP A 725 -22.82 12.72 -33.64
N LEU A 726 -22.64 13.39 -32.49
CA LEU A 726 -23.60 13.32 -31.40
C LEU A 726 -24.98 13.92 -31.80
N LEU A 727 -25.01 14.86 -32.74
CA LEU A 727 -26.27 15.45 -33.25
C LEU A 727 -27.06 14.48 -34.09
N GLU A 728 -26.44 13.48 -34.74
CA GLU A 728 -27.09 12.47 -35.53
C GLU A 728 -27.76 11.37 -34.68
N ARG A 729 -27.42 11.32 -33.40
CA ARG A 729 -27.95 10.40 -32.42
C ARG A 729 -29.14 11.03 -31.65
N ASP A 730 -30.31 11.03 -32.28
CA ASP A 730 -31.55 11.59 -31.72
C ASP A 730 -31.87 11.08 -30.31
N ASP A 731 -31.59 9.82 -30.03
CA ASP A 731 -31.75 9.18 -28.72
C ASP A 731 -30.92 9.83 -27.63
N LEU A 732 -29.64 10.07 -27.91
CA LEU A 732 -28.69 10.69 -26.98
C LEU A 732 -28.91 12.20 -26.89
N ALA A 733 -29.14 12.86 -28.01
CA ALA A 733 -29.45 14.28 -28.06
C ALA A 733 -30.68 14.61 -27.20
N ARG A 734 -31.75 13.81 -27.31
CA ARG A 734 -32.97 13.95 -26.48
C ARG A 734 -32.65 13.74 -24.97
N ALA A 735 -31.84 12.73 -24.62
CA ALA A 735 -31.44 12.49 -23.22
C ALA A 735 -30.68 13.67 -22.61
N VAL A 736 -29.88 14.39 -23.41
CA VAL A 736 -29.19 15.61 -22.98
C VAL A 736 -30.19 16.78 -22.81
N PHE A 737 -31.12 16.95 -23.75
CA PHE A 737 -32.04 18.10 -23.76
C PHE A 737 -33.19 17.96 -22.76
N PHE A 738 -33.73 16.78 -22.59
CA PHE A 738 -34.99 16.60 -21.83
C PHE A 738 -34.83 15.89 -20.50
N GLY A 739 -33.61 15.39 -20.18
CA GLY A 739 -33.45 14.46 -19.07
C GLY A 739 -34.40 13.26 -19.26
N THR A 740 -34.05 12.07 -18.86
CA THR A 740 -34.98 10.94 -18.88
C THR A 740 -36.22 11.32 -18.03
N GLU A 741 -37.30 11.81 -18.65
CA GLU A 741 -38.60 11.86 -17.98
C GLU A 741 -39.01 10.43 -17.67
N GLY A 742 -38.99 10.10 -16.38
CA GLY A 742 -39.81 9.12 -15.73
C GLY A 742 -39.63 7.67 -16.12
N GLY A 743 -39.01 6.91 -15.24
CA GLY A 743 -39.17 5.49 -15.05
C GLY A 743 -39.06 5.18 -13.58
#